data_33ccd0b29095162cb66747d1074b640d
#
_entry.id   33ccd0b29095162cb66747d1074b640d
#
_cell.length_a   1.000
_cell.length_b   1.000
_cell.length_c   1.000
_cell.angle_alpha   90.00
_cell.angle_beta   90.00
_cell.angle_gamma   90.00
#
_symmetry.space_group_name_H-M   'P 1'
#
loop_
_entity.id
_entity.type
_entity.pdbx_description
1 polymer ?
#
loop_
_entity_poly.entity_id
_entity_poly.type
_entity_poly.pdbx_seq_one_letter_code
_entity_poly.pdbx_strand_id
1 'polypeptide(L)'
;DIEDFNNLKAIIGESKQEKKPLDVTINNQGFDDEEWEKAEKAEKKKKNQRTPEEEAALEKMKELRKQRDTMISVLRGISIRIPMMIYGADIDYDKEITVKNFSDIVDDISWKEFMPDGVTKELWKKFIKYYDNEIFIEAGLKIRRKAKAADESKTVKERIIKIAEIFKTFKNPDKETVLTSWNTVNRHITDTIGGECFFDEKFEVSYSQDENTRFINSRGFENKPILNKETKVLEINSKSGLYPLLAAYSIYSDRVKNFKQRQNKYVTKDTLLELWEKTLHKNIYVLAKTPMAKSITERTLRGYSDKVINVEYYENITDDVRDNISEFNSKVQTLFKERGGDNLKFDVIIGNPPYQEMDGGAQASASPIYQNFVRAAKELNPKYISLIMPSRWYTGGKGLDSFRDEMLNDEHIRELHDWLTPEDIFPNTNIRGGVCYFLWDSKYDNKESLTRVVTHQHNEVVSDVIRPMKIGDVDIFIRDYRANAILMKVFNHEKSLKKDKWLMEYVSPRKPFGLSGNFTKDAKFNENSNGMQEPVKCYGKNAIGYVERNYIKTKNDWIDKWKIFTAYANNIGTELNDDNFNTIIGEPGTISTETYLAIGADLSLDENSVKNLSLFLKTKFSRFLLSLAKSSQHATRGTYRFIPMQDFSNDGDIDWSVSTEDIDKQLYEKYGLSNEE
;
A
#
# COMPACT_ATOMS: atom_id res chain seq x y z
N ASP A 1 -5.97 -20.04 22.64
CA ASP A 1 -6.57 -19.46 21.42
C ASP A 1 -5.49 -19.15 20.41
N ILE A 2 -5.82 -19.13 19.08
CA ILE A 2 -4.86 -18.70 18.04
C ILE A 2 -4.41 -17.25 18.28
N GLU A 3 -5.21 -16.44 18.98
CA GLU A 3 -4.78 -15.15 19.51
C GLU A 3 -3.56 -15.27 20.43
N ASP A 4 -3.44 -16.36 21.19
CA ASP A 4 -2.26 -16.60 22.05
C ASP A 4 -1.01 -16.93 21.25
N PHE A 5 -1.13 -17.51 20.04
CA PHE A 5 0.00 -17.73 19.15
C PHE A 5 0.53 -16.43 18.56
N ASN A 6 -0.35 -15.48 18.31
CA ASN A 6 0.03 -14.12 17.91
C ASN A 6 0.43 -13.26 19.12
N ASN A 7 0.21 -13.75 20.33
CA ASN A 7 0.59 -13.07 21.55
C ASN A 7 2.03 -13.46 21.91
N LEU A 8 2.95 -12.53 21.75
CA LEU A 8 4.37 -12.73 21.97
C LEU A 8 4.70 -13.34 23.34
N LYS A 9 3.85 -13.09 24.33
CA LYS A 9 3.97 -13.60 25.69
C LYS A 9 3.94 -15.12 25.78
N ALA A 10 3.13 -15.77 24.92
CA ALA A 10 3.04 -17.23 24.91
C ALA A 10 4.22 -17.88 24.18
N ILE A 11 4.75 -17.23 23.13
CA ILE A 11 5.83 -17.80 22.29
C ILE A 11 7.21 -17.55 22.90
N ILE A 12 7.39 -16.48 23.68
CA ILE A 12 8.67 -16.09 24.31
C ILE A 12 8.80 -16.64 25.74
N GLY A 13 7.87 -17.45 26.23
CA GLY A 13 8.01 -18.14 27.52
C GLY A 13 7.84 -17.23 28.74
N GLU A 14 7.03 -16.15 28.66
CA GLU A 14 6.59 -15.45 29.87
C GLU A 14 5.65 -16.39 30.66
N SER A 15 6.20 -17.12 31.63
CA SER A 15 5.37 -17.83 32.59
C SER A 15 4.51 -16.84 33.37
N LYS A 16 3.23 -17.16 33.58
CA LYS A 16 2.29 -16.32 34.33
C LYS A 16 2.67 -16.09 35.80
N GLN A 17 3.78 -16.63 36.26
CA GLN A 17 4.14 -16.62 37.70
C GLN A 17 5.27 -15.67 38.11
N GLU A 18 6.09 -15.19 37.19
CA GLU A 18 7.07 -14.15 37.53
C GLU A 18 7.16 -13.11 36.42
N LYS A 19 6.77 -11.88 36.73
CA LYS A 19 7.08 -10.69 35.95
C LYS A 19 8.60 -10.40 36.00
N LYS A 20 9.42 -11.29 35.44
CA LYS A 20 10.76 -10.92 35.03
C LYS A 20 10.73 -10.68 33.55
N PRO A 21 10.87 -9.43 33.13
CA PRO A 21 10.88 -9.09 31.71
C PRO A 21 12.04 -9.79 31.01
N LEU A 22 11.93 -10.03 29.72
CA LEU A 22 13.03 -10.35 28.79
C LEU A 22 14.27 -9.47 29.06
N ASP A 23 14.08 -8.34 29.68
CA ASP A 23 15.08 -7.40 30.20
C ASP A 23 16.22 -8.04 30.96
N VAL A 24 15.96 -9.04 31.79
CA VAL A 24 17.01 -9.58 32.67
C VAL A 24 17.98 -10.49 31.93
N THR A 25 17.53 -11.22 30.94
CA THR A 25 18.41 -12.16 30.19
C THR A 25 19.25 -11.45 29.12
N ILE A 26 18.82 -10.31 28.63
CA ILE A 26 19.56 -9.48 27.66
C ILE A 26 20.42 -8.45 28.39
N ASN A 27 19.99 -7.95 29.54
CA ASN A 27 20.71 -6.98 30.34
C ASN A 27 22.00 -7.53 30.97
N ASN A 28 22.10 -8.84 31.21
CA ASN A 28 23.28 -9.45 31.81
C ASN A 28 24.42 -9.78 30.83
N GLN A 29 24.30 -9.44 29.53
CA GLN A 29 25.41 -9.57 28.59
C GLN A 29 26.15 -8.24 28.45
N GLY A 30 26.98 -7.88 29.44
CA GLY A 30 27.94 -6.80 29.29
C GLY A 30 27.68 -5.50 30.05
N PHE A 31 26.74 -5.52 30.98
CA PHE A 31 26.54 -4.46 32.00
C PHE A 31 26.57 -5.09 33.39
N ASP A 32 27.34 -4.51 34.32
CA ASP A 32 27.17 -4.80 35.72
C ASP A 32 26.03 -3.93 36.31
N ASP A 33 25.54 -4.35 37.47
CA ASP A 33 24.40 -3.67 38.10
C ASP A 33 24.75 -2.22 38.50
N GLU A 34 26.04 -1.91 38.76
CA GLU A 34 26.51 -0.57 39.10
C GLU A 34 26.49 0.38 37.86
N GLU A 35 26.93 -0.10 36.72
CA GLU A 35 26.87 0.67 35.46
C GLU A 35 25.42 1.00 35.08
N TRP A 36 24.50 0.03 35.29
CA TRP A 36 23.09 0.24 35.01
C TRP A 36 22.46 1.30 35.94
N GLU A 37 22.72 1.23 37.24
CA GLU A 37 22.27 2.25 38.19
C GLU A 37 22.84 3.65 37.88
N LYS A 38 24.12 3.73 37.49
CA LYS A 38 24.74 4.99 37.05
C LYS A 38 24.01 5.56 35.81
N ALA A 39 23.71 4.73 34.82
CA ALA A 39 23.01 5.14 33.64
C ALA A 39 21.57 5.62 33.95
N GLU A 40 20.82 4.92 34.81
CA GLU A 40 19.47 5.35 35.21
C GLU A 40 19.49 6.66 36.02
N LYS A 41 20.49 6.86 36.86
CA LYS A 41 20.69 8.13 37.58
C LYS A 41 21.04 9.26 36.61
N ALA A 42 21.87 8.97 35.57
CA ALA A 42 22.23 9.92 34.53
C ALA A 42 21.04 10.29 33.64
N GLU A 43 20.12 9.35 33.34
CA GLU A 43 18.93 9.61 32.53
C GLU A 43 18.01 10.66 33.18
N LYS A 44 17.92 10.69 34.49
CA LYS A 44 17.13 11.65 35.29
C LYS A 44 17.78 13.04 35.41
N LYS A 45 19.10 13.17 35.15
CA LYS A 45 19.82 14.44 35.20
C LYS A 45 19.74 15.21 33.86
N LYS A 46 19.76 16.54 33.94
CA LYS A 46 19.93 17.38 32.72
C LYS A 46 21.34 17.18 32.14
N LYS A 47 21.49 17.27 30.81
CA LYS A 47 22.75 17.01 30.11
C LYS A 47 23.96 17.74 30.70
N ASN A 48 23.78 18.98 31.10
CA ASN A 48 24.83 19.83 31.71
C ASN A 48 25.19 19.50 33.17
N GLN A 49 24.53 18.50 33.76
CA GLN A 49 24.75 18.05 35.15
C GLN A 49 25.33 16.63 35.23
N ARG A 50 25.65 16.03 34.07
CA ARG A 50 26.20 14.67 33.96
C ARG A 50 27.72 14.71 33.95
N THR A 51 28.35 13.73 34.60
CA THR A 51 29.77 13.50 34.41
C THR A 51 30.06 12.76 33.11
N PRO A 52 31.29 12.82 32.56
CA PRO A 52 31.64 12.06 31.34
C PRO A 52 31.40 10.55 31.50
N GLU A 53 31.59 9.99 32.67
CA GLU A 53 31.34 8.58 32.98
C GLU A 53 29.86 8.25 33.01
N GLU A 54 29.03 9.14 33.53
CA GLU A 54 27.57 9.01 33.51
C GLU A 54 27.02 9.13 32.09
N GLU A 55 27.60 9.97 31.26
CA GLU A 55 27.18 10.13 29.86
C GLU A 55 27.57 8.90 29.03
N ALA A 56 28.77 8.33 29.26
CA ALA A 56 29.20 7.09 28.61
C ALA A 56 28.32 5.89 29.01
N ALA A 57 28.00 5.74 30.29
CA ALA A 57 27.10 4.70 30.78
C ALA A 57 25.68 4.84 30.20
N LEU A 58 25.18 6.06 30.10
CA LEU A 58 23.86 6.36 29.48
C LEU A 58 23.83 6.05 27.99
N GLU A 59 24.88 6.37 27.23
CA GLU A 59 24.97 6.06 25.80
C GLU A 59 25.02 4.53 25.59
N LYS A 60 25.80 3.81 26.39
CA LYS A 60 25.89 2.34 26.35
C LYS A 60 24.53 1.71 26.69
N MET A 61 23.82 2.22 27.69
CA MET A 61 22.46 1.78 28.02
C MET A 61 21.48 2.03 26.89
N LYS A 62 21.52 3.21 26.25
CA LYS A 62 20.66 3.54 25.10
C LYS A 62 20.93 2.62 23.91
N GLU A 63 22.18 2.31 23.62
CA GLU A 63 22.55 1.40 22.54
C GLU A 63 22.05 -0.02 22.81
N LEU A 64 22.16 -0.53 24.05
CA LEU A 64 21.63 -1.83 24.45
C LEU A 64 20.09 -1.87 24.38
N ARG A 65 19.42 -0.80 24.86
CA ARG A 65 17.94 -0.69 24.71
C ARG A 65 17.54 -0.74 23.23
N LYS A 66 18.25 -0.02 22.37
CA LYS A 66 18.00 -0.03 20.93
C LYS A 66 18.23 -1.40 20.29
N GLN A 67 19.29 -2.10 20.68
CA GLN A 67 19.57 -3.47 20.22
C GLN A 67 18.48 -4.44 20.68
N ARG A 68 18.05 -4.33 21.95
CA ARG A 68 16.93 -5.10 22.50
C ARG A 68 15.64 -4.84 21.73
N ASP A 69 15.27 -3.58 21.55
CA ASP A 69 14.03 -3.20 20.86
C ASP A 69 14.05 -3.68 19.41
N THR A 70 15.21 -3.64 18.75
CA THR A 70 15.41 -4.19 17.41
C THR A 70 15.19 -5.70 17.42
N MET A 71 15.75 -6.43 18.38
CA MET A 71 15.59 -7.88 18.48
C MET A 71 14.15 -8.28 18.77
N ILE A 72 13.47 -7.59 19.68
CA ILE A 72 12.04 -7.80 19.95
C ILE A 72 11.21 -7.57 18.70
N SER A 73 11.52 -6.52 17.94
CA SER A 73 10.84 -6.23 16.68
C SER A 73 11.01 -7.36 15.66
N VAL A 74 12.23 -7.90 15.52
CA VAL A 74 12.52 -9.03 14.64
C VAL A 74 11.78 -10.29 15.09
N LEU A 75 11.83 -10.64 16.38
CA LEU A 75 11.10 -11.79 16.92
C LEU A 75 9.58 -11.67 16.73
N ARG A 76 9.02 -10.47 16.92
CA ARG A 76 7.61 -10.20 16.60
C ARG A 76 7.32 -10.42 15.12
N GLY A 77 8.17 -9.89 14.26
CA GLY A 77 8.06 -10.05 12.82
C GLY A 77 8.05 -11.53 12.40
N ILE A 78 8.92 -12.35 12.98
CA ILE A 78 8.96 -13.80 12.74
C ILE A 78 7.68 -14.46 13.24
N SER A 79 7.29 -14.20 14.51
CA SER A 79 6.16 -14.87 15.16
C SER A 79 4.82 -14.63 14.45
N ILE A 80 4.62 -13.45 13.86
CA ILE A 80 3.41 -13.13 13.09
C ILE A 80 3.29 -14.00 11.83
N ARG A 81 4.42 -14.43 11.26
CA ARG A 81 4.47 -15.15 9.97
C ARG A 81 4.38 -16.67 10.12
N ILE A 82 4.86 -17.21 11.23
CA ILE A 82 4.89 -18.65 11.54
C ILE A 82 3.52 -19.33 11.36
N PRO A 83 2.39 -18.79 11.87
CA PRO A 83 1.09 -19.45 11.75
C PRO A 83 0.68 -19.77 10.32
N MET A 84 0.90 -18.87 9.40
CA MET A 84 0.57 -19.07 7.99
C MET A 84 1.51 -20.07 7.32
N MET A 85 2.79 -20.06 7.67
CA MET A 85 3.77 -21.02 7.17
C MET A 85 3.48 -22.43 7.69
N ILE A 86 3.05 -22.59 8.95
CA ILE A 86 2.61 -23.88 9.49
C ILE A 86 1.33 -24.37 8.80
N TYR A 87 0.38 -23.48 8.52
CA TYR A 87 -0.83 -23.83 7.77
C TYR A 87 -0.49 -24.38 6.39
N GLY A 88 0.49 -23.79 5.70
CA GLY A 88 0.93 -24.21 4.38
C GLY A 88 2.02 -25.27 4.34
N ALA A 89 2.55 -25.70 5.49
CA ALA A 89 3.63 -26.69 5.51
C ALA A 89 3.24 -27.98 4.75
N ASP A 90 4.06 -28.31 3.74
CA ASP A 90 3.85 -29.49 2.89
C ASP A 90 4.49 -30.73 3.52
N ILE A 91 3.87 -31.17 4.61
CA ILE A 91 4.26 -32.36 5.35
C ILE A 91 3.01 -33.17 5.73
N ASP A 92 3.18 -34.46 5.96
CA ASP A 92 2.13 -35.34 6.45
C ASP A 92 1.47 -34.75 7.70
N TYR A 93 0.16 -34.89 7.79
CA TYR A 93 -0.62 -34.34 8.91
C TYR A 93 -0.10 -34.79 10.28
N ASP A 94 0.37 -36.04 10.40
CA ASP A 94 0.82 -36.64 11.66
C ASP A 94 2.25 -36.24 12.04
N LYS A 95 3.01 -35.63 11.14
CA LYS A 95 4.36 -35.14 11.46
C LYS A 95 4.31 -33.90 12.30
N GLU A 96 5.12 -33.90 13.36
CA GLU A 96 5.23 -32.77 14.29
C GLU A 96 6.14 -31.68 13.74
N ILE A 97 5.68 -30.42 13.85
CA ILE A 97 6.48 -29.24 13.54
C ILE A 97 7.03 -28.67 14.85
N THR A 98 8.33 -28.77 15.01
CA THR A 98 9.07 -28.27 16.15
C THR A 98 9.81 -26.98 15.80
N VAL A 99 10.24 -26.21 16.79
CA VAL A 99 11.10 -25.03 16.56
C VAL A 99 12.38 -25.39 15.78
N LYS A 100 12.92 -26.61 16.03
CA LYS A 100 14.17 -27.07 15.39
C LYS A 100 13.99 -27.46 13.93
N ASN A 101 12.91 -28.23 13.59
CA ASN A 101 12.73 -28.69 12.22
C ASN A 101 11.99 -27.69 11.33
N PHE A 102 11.45 -26.63 11.88
CA PHE A 102 10.67 -25.64 11.13
C PHE A 102 11.44 -25.03 9.94
N SER A 103 12.70 -24.67 10.13
CA SER A 103 13.53 -24.14 9.04
C SER A 103 13.85 -25.15 7.95
N ASP A 104 13.82 -26.43 8.26
CA ASP A 104 14.14 -27.50 7.31
C ASP A 104 12.91 -27.89 6.45
N ILE A 105 11.71 -27.64 6.98
CA ILE A 105 10.42 -27.88 6.30
C ILE A 105 10.15 -26.81 5.23
N VAL A 106 10.64 -25.59 5.42
CA VAL A 106 10.41 -24.46 4.51
C VAL A 106 11.56 -24.35 3.54
N ASP A 107 11.28 -24.30 2.22
CA ASP A 107 12.28 -24.06 1.20
C ASP A 107 12.88 -22.64 1.29
N ASP A 108 14.03 -22.40 0.66
CA ASP A 108 14.75 -21.13 0.80
C ASP A 108 14.06 -19.96 0.10
N ILE A 109 13.36 -20.23 -1.01
CA ILE A 109 12.59 -19.21 -1.75
C ILE A 109 11.42 -18.73 -0.90
N SER A 110 10.67 -19.66 -0.34
CA SER A 110 9.56 -19.38 0.56
C SER A 110 10.03 -18.73 1.86
N TRP A 111 11.17 -19.18 2.40
CA TRP A 111 11.75 -18.55 3.59
C TRP A 111 12.05 -17.07 3.36
N LYS A 112 12.66 -16.73 2.24
CA LYS A 112 12.99 -15.35 1.87
C LYS A 112 11.73 -14.50 1.68
N GLU A 113 10.66 -15.03 1.08
CA GLU A 113 9.41 -14.30 0.84
C GLU A 113 8.59 -14.10 2.12
N PHE A 114 8.55 -15.10 3.00
CA PHE A 114 7.67 -15.08 4.18
C PHE A 114 8.34 -14.57 5.45
N MET A 115 9.67 -14.61 5.58
CA MET A 115 10.36 -14.10 6.76
C MET A 115 10.72 -12.62 6.64
N PRO A 116 10.93 -11.91 7.75
CA PRO A 116 11.42 -10.54 7.71
C PRO A 116 12.77 -10.45 6.99
N ASP A 117 13.01 -9.33 6.31
CA ASP A 117 14.27 -9.06 5.64
C ASP A 117 15.48 -9.29 6.57
N GLY A 118 16.49 -10.00 6.04
CA GLY A 118 17.70 -10.34 6.79
C GLY A 118 17.57 -11.50 7.78
N VAL A 119 16.39 -12.09 7.94
CA VAL A 119 16.19 -13.28 8.80
C VAL A 119 16.48 -14.53 7.97
N THR A 120 17.77 -14.92 7.93
CA THR A 120 18.20 -16.18 7.31
C THR A 120 17.88 -17.39 8.19
N LYS A 121 17.92 -18.60 7.64
CA LYS A 121 17.77 -19.85 8.40
C LYS A 121 18.87 -20.02 9.46
N GLU A 122 20.07 -19.49 9.22
CA GLU A 122 21.16 -19.47 10.19
C GLU A 122 20.85 -18.53 11.35
N LEU A 123 20.25 -17.38 11.06
CA LEU A 123 19.82 -16.45 12.10
C LEU A 123 18.65 -17.03 12.91
N TRP A 124 17.72 -17.72 12.26
CA TRP A 124 16.64 -18.47 12.92
C TRP A 124 17.19 -19.46 13.94
N LYS A 125 18.22 -20.26 13.58
CA LYS A 125 18.87 -21.20 14.50
C LYS A 125 19.42 -20.55 15.77
N LYS A 126 19.80 -19.26 15.69
CA LYS A 126 20.22 -18.47 16.86
C LYS A 126 19.03 -18.02 17.71
N PHE A 127 17.85 -17.83 17.08
CA PHE A 127 16.64 -17.40 17.77
C PHE A 127 15.82 -18.54 18.37
N ILE A 128 16.07 -19.79 18.01
CA ILE A 128 15.37 -20.98 18.56
C ILE A 128 15.28 -20.96 20.10
N LYS A 129 16.33 -20.52 20.77
CA LYS A 129 16.40 -20.44 22.25
C LYS A 129 15.37 -19.50 22.88
N TYR A 130 14.77 -18.61 22.13
CA TYR A 130 13.74 -17.67 22.60
C TYR A 130 12.32 -18.20 22.41
N TYR A 131 12.16 -19.38 21.83
CA TYR A 131 10.87 -20.03 21.61
C TYR A 131 10.73 -21.25 22.52
N ASP A 132 9.56 -21.35 23.18
CA ASP A 132 9.18 -22.56 23.88
C ASP A 132 8.73 -23.61 22.86
N ASN A 133 9.40 -24.76 22.86
CA ASN A 133 9.14 -25.82 21.87
C ASN A 133 7.77 -26.48 22.07
N GLU A 134 7.29 -26.65 23.32
CA GLU A 134 6.00 -27.29 23.59
C GLU A 134 4.85 -26.38 23.14
N ILE A 135 4.94 -25.08 23.47
CA ILE A 135 3.97 -24.07 23.04
C ILE A 135 3.96 -23.97 21.50
N PHE A 136 5.12 -24.01 20.87
CA PHE A 136 5.25 -23.95 19.41
C PHE A 136 4.55 -25.15 18.73
N ILE A 137 4.81 -26.36 19.24
CA ILE A 137 4.20 -27.59 18.74
C ILE A 137 2.67 -27.54 18.94
N GLU A 138 2.19 -27.20 20.15
CA GLU A 138 0.77 -27.15 20.44
C GLU A 138 0.03 -26.13 19.58
N ALA A 139 0.58 -24.94 19.42
CA ALA A 139 0.01 -23.91 18.57
C ALA A 139 -0.04 -24.35 17.09
N GLY A 140 1.03 -24.98 16.61
CA GLY A 140 1.10 -25.54 15.26
C GLY A 140 0.07 -26.66 15.04
N LEU A 141 -0.07 -27.58 15.98
CA LEU A 141 -1.09 -28.64 15.93
C LEU A 141 -2.50 -28.04 15.94
N LYS A 142 -2.76 -26.99 16.73
CA LYS A 142 -4.07 -26.32 16.78
C LYS A 142 -4.48 -25.76 15.43
N ILE A 143 -3.55 -25.11 14.71
CA ILE A 143 -3.80 -24.58 13.34
C ILE A 143 -4.15 -25.74 12.39
N ARG A 144 -3.33 -26.78 12.40
CA ARG A 144 -3.51 -27.94 11.51
C ARG A 144 -4.79 -28.71 11.82
N ARG A 145 -5.15 -28.90 13.10
CA ARG A 145 -6.44 -29.50 13.53
C ARG A 145 -7.62 -28.67 13.04
N LYS A 146 -7.59 -27.34 13.14
CA LYS A 146 -8.65 -26.48 12.60
C LYS A 146 -8.78 -26.62 11.10
N ALA A 147 -7.66 -26.67 10.36
CA ALA A 147 -7.68 -26.89 8.91
C ALA A 147 -8.26 -28.28 8.56
N LYS A 148 -7.89 -29.32 9.29
CA LYS A 148 -8.46 -30.68 9.11
C LYS A 148 -9.94 -30.72 9.42
N ALA A 149 -10.37 -30.08 10.52
CA ALA A 149 -11.79 -29.96 10.90
C ALA A 149 -12.63 -29.18 9.86
N ALA A 150 -12.00 -28.27 9.11
CA ALA A 150 -12.66 -27.63 7.98
C ALA A 150 -12.95 -28.64 6.86
N ASP A 151 -12.04 -29.56 6.56
CA ASP A 151 -12.24 -30.58 5.53
C ASP A 151 -13.34 -31.59 5.91
N GLU A 152 -13.61 -31.79 7.20
CA GLU A 152 -14.66 -32.65 7.72
C GLU A 152 -16.05 -32.00 7.72
N SER A 153 -16.18 -30.78 7.23
CA SER A 153 -17.44 -30.04 7.17
C SER A 153 -18.51 -30.75 6.36
N LYS A 154 -19.75 -30.52 6.74
CA LYS A 154 -20.91 -31.16 6.06
C LYS A 154 -21.16 -30.56 4.67
N THR A 155 -20.81 -29.28 4.48
CA THR A 155 -21.02 -28.52 3.24
C THR A 155 -19.78 -27.78 2.83
N VAL A 156 -19.65 -27.47 1.53
CA VAL A 156 -18.57 -26.62 1.00
C VAL A 156 -18.61 -25.23 1.64
N LYS A 157 -19.80 -24.67 1.85
CA LYS A 157 -19.98 -23.37 2.51
C LYS A 157 -19.42 -23.36 3.93
N GLU A 158 -19.77 -24.37 4.74
CA GLU A 158 -19.26 -24.51 6.11
C GLU A 158 -17.72 -24.61 6.11
N ARG A 159 -17.15 -25.37 5.18
CA ARG A 159 -15.69 -25.46 5.02
C ARG A 159 -15.08 -24.09 4.74
N ILE A 160 -15.64 -23.31 3.81
CA ILE A 160 -15.15 -21.98 3.45
C ILE A 160 -15.18 -21.03 4.65
N ILE A 161 -16.26 -21.03 5.42
CA ILE A 161 -16.39 -20.20 6.63
C ILE A 161 -15.28 -20.57 7.63
N LYS A 162 -15.06 -21.85 7.90
CA LYS A 162 -13.98 -22.30 8.81
C LYS A 162 -12.58 -21.91 8.30
N ILE A 163 -12.34 -22.00 7.00
CA ILE A 163 -11.07 -21.53 6.40
C ILE A 163 -10.93 -20.01 6.58
N ALA A 164 -11.98 -19.24 6.30
CA ALA A 164 -11.97 -17.79 6.49
C ALA A 164 -11.69 -17.40 7.97
N GLU A 165 -12.26 -18.15 8.93
CA GLU A 165 -11.97 -17.95 10.36
C GLU A 165 -10.49 -18.22 10.71
N ILE A 166 -9.86 -19.23 10.09
CA ILE A 166 -8.42 -19.47 10.26
C ILE A 166 -7.63 -18.27 9.74
N PHE A 167 -7.91 -17.78 8.52
CA PHE A 167 -7.22 -16.66 7.93
C PHE A 167 -7.44 -15.33 8.68
N LYS A 168 -8.60 -15.15 9.34
CA LYS A 168 -8.87 -14.00 10.21
C LYS A 168 -7.88 -13.90 11.38
N THR A 169 -7.29 -15.02 11.79
CA THR A 169 -6.29 -15.04 12.87
C THR A 169 -4.87 -14.70 12.40
N PHE A 170 -4.60 -14.76 11.09
CA PHE A 170 -3.30 -14.41 10.53
C PHE A 170 -3.20 -12.89 10.40
N LYS A 171 -2.08 -12.34 10.87
CA LYS A 171 -1.83 -10.89 10.81
C LYS A 171 -0.99 -10.55 9.58
N ASN A 172 -1.22 -9.37 9.03
CA ASN A 172 -0.34 -8.82 7.99
C ASN A 172 1.06 -8.63 8.54
N PRO A 173 2.06 -9.27 7.96
CA PRO A 173 3.41 -9.25 8.50
C PRO A 173 4.13 -7.91 8.30
N ASP A 174 3.90 -7.23 7.17
CA ASP A 174 4.50 -5.94 6.82
C ASP A 174 3.81 -5.29 5.61
N LYS A 175 4.43 -4.19 5.12
CA LYS A 175 3.93 -3.39 4.00
C LYS A 175 4.10 -4.07 2.64
N GLU A 176 5.00 -5.03 2.50
CA GLU A 176 5.36 -5.64 1.24
C GLU A 176 4.57 -6.92 0.98
N THR A 177 4.27 -7.66 2.05
CA THR A 177 3.49 -8.90 2.00
C THR A 177 2.08 -8.65 2.54
N VAL A 178 1.26 -7.94 1.77
CA VAL A 178 -0.13 -7.67 2.16
C VAL A 178 -0.97 -8.94 1.95
N LEU A 179 -1.49 -9.50 3.04
CA LEU A 179 -2.50 -10.55 2.99
C LEU A 179 -3.87 -9.93 2.83
N THR A 180 -4.56 -10.29 1.75
CA THR A 180 -5.93 -9.81 1.52
C THR A 180 -6.89 -10.55 2.44
N SER A 181 -7.60 -9.82 3.28
CA SER A 181 -8.58 -10.38 4.20
C SER A 181 -9.78 -10.98 3.45
N TRP A 182 -10.51 -11.91 4.09
CA TRP A 182 -11.73 -12.48 3.50
C TRP A 182 -12.79 -11.40 3.21
N ASN A 183 -12.90 -10.38 4.08
CA ASN A 183 -13.77 -9.23 3.86
C ASN A 183 -13.38 -8.47 2.58
N THR A 184 -12.10 -8.12 2.44
CA THR A 184 -11.58 -7.41 1.26
C THR A 184 -11.78 -8.20 -0.03
N VAL A 185 -11.55 -9.53 0.01
CA VAL A 185 -11.78 -10.41 -1.16
C VAL A 185 -13.26 -10.39 -1.57
N ASN A 186 -14.17 -10.53 -0.59
CA ASN A 186 -15.61 -10.48 -0.88
C ASN A 186 -15.99 -9.14 -1.48
N ARG A 187 -15.59 -8.03 -0.85
CA ARG A 187 -15.90 -6.68 -1.33
C ARG A 187 -15.37 -6.45 -2.74
N HIS A 188 -14.08 -6.68 -2.97
CA HIS A 188 -13.46 -6.47 -4.27
C HIS A 188 -14.14 -7.27 -5.39
N ILE A 189 -14.35 -8.56 -5.19
CA ILE A 189 -14.93 -9.43 -6.22
C ILE A 189 -16.40 -9.08 -6.45
N THR A 190 -17.19 -8.85 -5.40
CA THR A 190 -18.62 -8.56 -5.57
C THR A 190 -18.89 -7.17 -6.12
N ASP A 191 -18.03 -6.19 -5.83
CA ASP A 191 -18.14 -4.85 -6.41
C ASP A 191 -17.82 -4.82 -7.92
N THR A 192 -16.98 -5.75 -8.41
CA THR A 192 -16.52 -5.78 -9.79
C THR A 192 -17.08 -6.95 -10.60
N ILE A 193 -16.63 -8.16 -10.31
CA ILE A 193 -16.98 -9.37 -11.06
C ILE A 193 -18.38 -9.90 -10.67
N GLY A 194 -18.84 -9.62 -9.45
CA GLY A 194 -20.02 -10.22 -8.87
C GLY A 194 -19.80 -11.66 -8.38
N GLY A 195 -20.85 -12.29 -7.91
CA GLY A 195 -20.85 -13.67 -7.39
C GLY A 195 -21.43 -13.77 -5.99
N GLU A 196 -21.11 -14.86 -5.30
CA GLU A 196 -21.55 -15.10 -3.93
C GLU A 196 -20.80 -14.20 -2.94
N CYS A 197 -21.52 -13.58 -2.02
CA CYS A 197 -20.98 -12.73 -0.96
C CYS A 197 -21.29 -13.35 0.41
N PHE A 198 -20.28 -13.45 1.27
CA PHE A 198 -20.38 -14.01 2.62
C PHE A 198 -20.60 -12.94 3.69
N PHE A 199 -20.88 -11.69 3.30
CA PHE A 199 -21.07 -10.57 4.20
C PHE A 199 -22.39 -9.84 3.95
N ASP A 200 -22.84 -9.10 4.95
CA ASP A 200 -23.94 -8.15 4.85
C ASP A 200 -23.65 -7.01 3.87
N GLU A 201 -24.58 -6.09 3.67
CA GLU A 201 -24.45 -4.98 2.71
C GLU A 201 -23.33 -4.01 3.07
N LYS A 202 -23.03 -3.87 4.35
CA LYS A 202 -21.95 -3.00 4.85
C LYS A 202 -20.59 -3.68 4.95
N PHE A 203 -20.52 -4.98 4.70
CA PHE A 203 -19.33 -5.81 4.89
C PHE A 203 -18.81 -5.81 6.34
N GLU A 204 -19.67 -5.59 7.31
CA GLU A 204 -19.34 -5.58 8.73
C GLU A 204 -19.51 -6.97 9.38
N VAL A 205 -20.57 -7.68 9.00
CA VAL A 205 -20.92 -8.97 9.57
C VAL A 205 -20.80 -10.07 8.52
N SER A 206 -20.00 -11.09 8.83
CA SER A 206 -19.95 -12.31 8.01
C SER A 206 -21.11 -13.25 8.34
N TYR A 207 -21.72 -13.82 7.29
CA TYR A 207 -22.80 -14.80 7.46
C TYR A 207 -22.29 -16.09 8.12
N SER A 208 -23.12 -16.62 9.00
CA SER A 208 -22.91 -17.93 9.60
C SER A 208 -23.22 -19.08 8.62
N GLN A 209 -22.98 -20.32 9.06
CA GLN A 209 -23.27 -21.50 8.25
C GLN A 209 -24.77 -21.69 7.92
N ASP A 210 -25.66 -21.17 8.80
CA ASP A 210 -27.11 -21.33 8.68
C ASP A 210 -27.76 -20.23 7.83
N GLU A 211 -27.08 -19.10 7.61
CA GLU A 211 -27.53 -18.01 6.77
C GLU A 211 -27.16 -18.23 5.31
N ASN A 212 -27.95 -17.73 4.36
CA ASN A 212 -27.63 -17.82 2.95
C ASN A 212 -26.67 -16.71 2.54
N THR A 213 -25.69 -17.05 1.67
CA THR A 213 -24.86 -16.05 0.98
C THR A 213 -25.72 -15.17 0.08
N ARG A 214 -25.33 -13.91 -0.10
CA ARG A 214 -25.94 -13.01 -1.09
C ARG A 214 -25.32 -13.27 -2.45
N PHE A 215 -26.14 -13.39 -3.48
CA PHE A 215 -25.64 -13.39 -4.85
C PHE A 215 -25.71 -11.96 -5.42
N ILE A 216 -24.58 -11.45 -5.87
CA ILE A 216 -24.46 -10.08 -6.44
C ILE A 216 -24.12 -10.22 -7.92
N ASN A 217 -24.95 -9.66 -8.78
CA ASN A 217 -24.62 -9.53 -10.19
C ASN A 217 -23.71 -8.32 -10.41
N SER A 218 -22.70 -8.49 -11.22
CA SER A 218 -21.96 -7.34 -11.75
C SER A 218 -22.90 -6.45 -12.56
N ARG A 219 -22.76 -5.14 -12.42
CA ARG A 219 -23.64 -4.17 -13.11
C ARG A 219 -23.62 -4.37 -14.64
N GLY A 220 -24.81 -4.41 -15.24
CA GLY A 220 -24.97 -4.65 -16.67
C GLY A 220 -24.83 -6.10 -17.11
N PHE A 221 -24.81 -7.06 -16.17
CA PHE A 221 -24.75 -8.50 -16.42
C PHE A 221 -25.89 -9.27 -15.73
N GLU A 222 -27.05 -8.64 -15.53
CA GLU A 222 -28.16 -9.17 -14.73
C GLU A 222 -28.66 -10.52 -15.22
N ASN A 223 -28.58 -10.77 -16.54
CA ASN A 223 -29.09 -12.00 -17.17
C ASN A 223 -28.10 -13.16 -17.19
N LYS A 224 -26.79 -12.89 -17.01
CA LYS A 224 -25.76 -13.93 -17.08
C LYS A 224 -24.57 -13.55 -16.19
N PRO A 225 -24.41 -14.22 -15.04
CA PRO A 225 -23.27 -13.99 -14.16
C PRO A 225 -21.94 -14.18 -14.88
N ILE A 226 -20.96 -13.31 -14.57
CA ILE A 226 -19.58 -13.50 -15.05
C ILE A 226 -19.02 -14.81 -14.53
N LEU A 227 -19.17 -15.08 -13.21
CA LEU A 227 -18.76 -16.34 -12.58
C LEU A 227 -19.86 -17.39 -12.73
N ASN A 228 -19.77 -18.19 -13.78
CA ASN A 228 -20.69 -19.30 -14.06
C ASN A 228 -19.91 -20.59 -14.35
N LYS A 229 -20.60 -21.72 -14.48
CA LYS A 229 -20.00 -23.07 -14.61
C LYS A 229 -19.05 -23.25 -15.81
N GLU A 230 -19.05 -22.36 -16.79
CA GLU A 230 -18.17 -22.42 -17.98
C GLU A 230 -16.94 -21.49 -17.82
N THR A 231 -16.97 -20.56 -16.88
CA THR A 231 -15.93 -19.54 -16.68
C THR A 231 -14.62 -20.14 -16.17
N LYS A 232 -13.51 -19.82 -16.79
CA LYS A 232 -12.15 -20.13 -16.34
C LYS A 232 -11.53 -18.91 -15.69
N VAL A 233 -11.13 -19.04 -14.43
CA VAL A 233 -10.56 -17.96 -13.62
C VAL A 233 -9.09 -18.22 -13.37
N LEU A 234 -8.25 -17.22 -13.57
CA LEU A 234 -6.85 -17.22 -13.19
C LEU A 234 -6.60 -16.21 -12.06
N GLU A 235 -6.00 -16.66 -10.96
CA GLU A 235 -5.35 -15.76 -10.01
C GLU A 235 -3.86 -15.69 -10.30
N ILE A 236 -3.34 -14.47 -10.51
CA ILE A 236 -1.90 -14.23 -10.67
C ILE A 236 -1.30 -13.82 -9.32
N ASN A 237 -0.29 -14.57 -8.86
CA ASN A 237 0.43 -14.31 -7.61
C ASN A 237 -0.41 -14.53 -6.34
N SER A 238 -1.02 -15.70 -6.24
CA SER A 238 -1.72 -16.12 -5.02
C SER A 238 -0.77 -16.28 -3.83
N LYS A 239 -1.23 -15.85 -2.66
CA LYS A 239 -0.55 -16.06 -1.36
C LYS A 239 -1.41 -16.86 -0.38
N SER A 240 -2.72 -16.66 -0.41
CA SER A 240 -3.66 -17.26 0.54
C SER A 240 -4.65 -18.22 -0.10
N GLY A 241 -4.90 -18.08 -1.40
CA GLY A 241 -5.94 -18.83 -2.11
C GLY A 241 -7.37 -18.33 -1.83
N LEU A 242 -7.56 -17.19 -1.16
CA LEU A 242 -8.90 -16.69 -0.81
C LEU A 242 -9.65 -16.14 -2.03
N TYR A 243 -8.97 -15.50 -2.98
CA TYR A 243 -9.58 -15.07 -4.24
C TYR A 243 -10.13 -16.22 -5.06
N PRO A 244 -9.34 -17.26 -5.39
CA PRO A 244 -9.85 -18.40 -6.14
C PRO A 244 -10.86 -19.22 -5.32
N LEU A 245 -10.81 -19.19 -3.97
CA LEU A 245 -11.82 -19.84 -3.12
C LEU A 245 -13.20 -19.22 -3.31
N LEU A 246 -13.31 -17.88 -3.32
CA LEU A 246 -14.57 -17.18 -3.55
C LEU A 246 -15.08 -17.37 -4.97
N ALA A 247 -14.18 -17.25 -5.96
CA ALA A 247 -14.53 -17.50 -7.36
C ALA A 247 -15.02 -18.94 -7.57
N ALA A 248 -14.33 -19.92 -6.99
CA ALA A 248 -14.73 -21.32 -7.03
C ALA A 248 -16.11 -21.54 -6.41
N TYR A 249 -16.39 -20.92 -5.25
CA TYR A 249 -17.69 -21.06 -4.60
C TYR A 249 -18.82 -20.45 -5.44
N SER A 250 -18.60 -19.30 -6.05
CA SER A 250 -19.58 -18.65 -6.93
C SER A 250 -19.89 -19.53 -8.15
N ILE A 251 -18.87 -20.09 -8.79
CA ILE A 251 -19.02 -21.01 -9.93
C ILE A 251 -19.69 -22.33 -9.50
N TYR A 252 -19.32 -22.86 -8.32
CA TYR A 252 -19.91 -24.04 -7.75
C TYR A 252 -21.41 -23.84 -7.46
N SER A 253 -21.79 -22.70 -6.89
CA SER A 253 -23.20 -22.35 -6.63
C SER A 253 -24.01 -22.33 -7.92
N ASP A 254 -23.51 -21.71 -8.99
CA ASP A 254 -24.14 -21.76 -10.33
C ASP A 254 -24.24 -23.19 -10.85
N ARG A 255 -23.20 -23.98 -10.71
CA ARG A 255 -23.15 -25.39 -11.14
C ARG A 255 -24.21 -26.26 -10.40
N VAL A 256 -24.32 -26.07 -9.09
CA VAL A 256 -25.32 -26.79 -8.25
C VAL A 256 -26.73 -26.36 -8.64
N LYS A 257 -26.98 -25.06 -8.85
CA LYS A 257 -28.26 -24.52 -9.30
C LYS A 257 -28.66 -25.12 -10.65
N ASN A 258 -27.76 -25.14 -11.61
CA ASN A 258 -27.99 -25.75 -12.93
C ASN A 258 -28.21 -27.26 -12.85
N PHE A 259 -27.52 -27.98 -11.95
CA PHE A 259 -27.69 -29.42 -11.76
C PHE A 259 -29.08 -29.72 -11.18
N LYS A 260 -29.52 -29.01 -10.14
CA LYS A 260 -30.85 -29.15 -9.54
C LYS A 260 -31.97 -28.91 -10.55
N GLN A 261 -31.88 -27.89 -11.38
CA GLN A 261 -32.88 -27.58 -12.40
C GLN A 261 -33.02 -28.64 -13.48
N ARG A 262 -31.93 -29.33 -13.87
CA ARG A 262 -31.94 -30.34 -14.92
C ARG A 262 -32.43 -31.70 -14.47
N GLN A 263 -32.17 -32.10 -13.22
CA GLN A 263 -32.41 -33.46 -12.78
C GLN A 263 -33.65 -33.67 -11.92
N ASN A 264 -34.26 -32.58 -11.41
CA ASN A 264 -35.43 -32.64 -10.52
C ASN A 264 -35.29 -33.67 -9.37
N LYS A 265 -34.05 -33.92 -8.88
CA LYS A 265 -33.68 -34.94 -7.92
C LYS A 265 -33.03 -34.30 -6.66
N TYR A 266 -33.18 -35.03 -5.56
CA TYR A 266 -32.39 -34.78 -4.36
C TYR A 266 -30.89 -34.86 -4.68
N VAL A 267 -30.13 -33.84 -4.29
CA VAL A 267 -28.67 -33.80 -4.47
C VAL A 267 -28.01 -34.37 -3.22
N THR A 268 -27.29 -35.48 -3.39
CA THR A 268 -26.56 -36.12 -2.29
C THR A 268 -25.31 -35.31 -1.90
N LYS A 269 -24.77 -35.59 -0.69
CA LYS A 269 -23.50 -35.00 -0.25
C LYS A 269 -22.36 -35.31 -1.22
N ASP A 270 -22.30 -36.56 -1.70
CA ASP A 270 -21.25 -36.99 -2.63
C ASP A 270 -21.33 -36.23 -3.97
N THR A 271 -22.54 -36.06 -4.51
CA THR A 271 -22.75 -35.24 -5.72
C THR A 271 -22.31 -33.80 -5.52
N LEU A 272 -22.58 -33.20 -4.36
CA LEU A 272 -22.13 -31.83 -4.06
C LEU A 272 -20.62 -31.76 -4.00
N LEU A 273 -19.95 -32.74 -3.44
CA LEU A 273 -18.50 -32.81 -3.37
C LEU A 273 -17.88 -33.01 -4.78
N GLU A 274 -18.45 -33.91 -5.60
CA GLU A 274 -18.05 -34.09 -6.99
C GLU A 274 -18.18 -32.79 -7.82
N LEU A 275 -19.26 -32.04 -7.63
CA LEU A 275 -19.46 -30.74 -8.28
C LEU A 275 -18.43 -29.71 -7.83
N TRP A 276 -18.03 -29.71 -6.55
CA TRP A 276 -16.97 -28.88 -6.02
C TRP A 276 -15.61 -29.24 -6.63
N GLU A 277 -15.21 -30.49 -6.58
CA GLU A 277 -13.96 -30.98 -7.18
C GLU A 277 -13.89 -30.67 -8.68
N LYS A 278 -15.02 -30.89 -9.39
CA LYS A 278 -15.12 -30.51 -10.81
C LYS A 278 -14.90 -29.02 -11.04
N THR A 279 -15.39 -28.17 -10.13
CA THR A 279 -15.20 -26.72 -10.22
C THR A 279 -13.74 -26.36 -10.03
N LEU A 280 -13.08 -26.89 -9.00
CA LEU A 280 -11.66 -26.65 -8.77
C LEU A 280 -10.79 -27.08 -9.96
N HIS A 281 -11.10 -28.25 -10.54
CA HIS A 281 -10.31 -28.81 -11.62
C HIS A 281 -10.54 -28.10 -12.97
N LYS A 282 -11.80 -27.71 -13.30
CA LYS A 282 -12.14 -27.18 -14.63
C LYS A 282 -12.07 -25.67 -14.74
N ASN A 283 -12.30 -24.97 -13.63
CA ASN A 283 -12.57 -23.55 -13.67
C ASN A 283 -11.50 -22.69 -12.99
N ILE A 284 -10.73 -23.25 -12.05
CA ILE A 284 -9.83 -22.47 -11.21
C ILE A 284 -8.38 -22.78 -11.57
N TYR A 285 -7.63 -21.73 -11.87
CA TYR A 285 -6.21 -21.76 -12.21
C TYR A 285 -5.48 -20.73 -11.33
N VAL A 286 -4.33 -21.08 -10.79
CA VAL A 286 -3.62 -20.23 -9.85
C VAL A 286 -2.12 -20.29 -10.08
N LEU A 287 -1.48 -19.14 -10.12
CA LEU A 287 -0.02 -19.00 -10.10
C LEU A 287 0.42 -18.53 -8.72
N ALA A 288 1.36 -19.23 -8.13
CA ALA A 288 1.98 -18.89 -6.87
C ALA A 288 3.45 -18.52 -7.06
N LYS A 289 3.91 -17.46 -6.41
CA LYS A 289 5.29 -16.97 -6.53
C LYS A 289 6.32 -17.86 -5.81
N THR A 290 5.87 -18.66 -4.83
CA THR A 290 6.75 -19.54 -4.04
C THR A 290 6.11 -20.90 -3.83
N PRO A 291 6.90 -21.96 -3.56
CA PRO A 291 6.37 -23.28 -3.22
C PRO A 291 5.42 -23.26 -2.00
N MET A 292 5.74 -22.47 -0.96
CA MET A 292 4.89 -22.31 0.22
C MET A 292 3.55 -21.64 -0.14
N ALA A 293 3.55 -20.60 -0.97
CA ALA A 293 2.32 -19.95 -1.43
C ALA A 293 1.44 -20.91 -2.26
N LYS A 294 2.06 -21.78 -3.08
CA LYS A 294 1.37 -22.89 -3.75
C LYS A 294 0.71 -23.81 -2.72
N SER A 295 1.46 -24.30 -1.75
CA SER A 295 0.96 -25.23 -0.72
C SER A 295 -0.15 -24.61 0.15
N ILE A 296 -0.01 -23.34 0.56
CA ILE A 296 -1.07 -22.59 1.25
C ILE A 296 -2.34 -22.54 0.40
N THR A 297 -2.21 -22.20 -0.88
CA THR A 297 -3.34 -22.09 -1.81
C THR A 297 -4.02 -23.45 -2.02
N GLU A 298 -3.25 -24.51 -2.22
CA GLU A 298 -3.78 -25.87 -2.33
C GLU A 298 -4.53 -26.27 -1.06
N ARG A 299 -3.95 -26.02 0.13
CA ARG A 299 -4.59 -26.26 1.42
C ARG A 299 -5.90 -25.50 1.56
N THR A 300 -5.94 -24.26 1.11
CA THR A 300 -7.15 -23.42 1.13
C THR A 300 -8.24 -23.99 0.23
N LEU A 301 -7.89 -24.43 -0.98
CA LEU A 301 -8.85 -24.91 -1.98
C LEU A 301 -9.29 -26.36 -1.74
N ARG A 302 -8.34 -27.31 -1.65
CA ARG A 302 -8.61 -28.77 -1.59
C ARG A 302 -8.41 -29.41 -0.21
N GLY A 303 -7.87 -28.65 0.75
CA GLY A 303 -7.56 -29.16 2.08
C GLY A 303 -6.40 -30.16 2.07
N TYR A 304 -6.52 -31.21 2.87
CA TYR A 304 -5.57 -32.33 2.94
C TYR A 304 -5.85 -33.43 1.92
N SER A 305 -6.75 -33.20 0.95
CA SER A 305 -7.04 -34.14 -0.13
C SER A 305 -5.86 -34.22 -1.11
N ASP A 306 -5.57 -35.40 -1.64
CA ASP A 306 -4.54 -35.63 -2.69
C ASP A 306 -5.03 -35.32 -4.11
N LYS A 307 -6.25 -34.78 -4.24
CA LYS A 307 -6.81 -34.42 -5.55
C LYS A 307 -5.97 -33.34 -6.21
N VAL A 308 -5.63 -33.55 -7.46
CA VAL A 308 -4.86 -32.61 -8.26
C VAL A 308 -5.75 -31.45 -8.67
N ILE A 309 -5.29 -30.23 -8.43
CA ILE A 309 -5.92 -28.96 -8.84
C ILE A 309 -4.92 -28.10 -9.62
N ASN A 310 -5.39 -27.06 -10.32
CA ASN A 310 -4.54 -26.25 -11.19
C ASN A 310 -3.88 -25.10 -10.40
N VAL A 311 -3.05 -25.43 -9.44
CA VAL A 311 -2.23 -24.48 -8.69
C VAL A 311 -0.78 -24.76 -8.99
N GLU A 312 -0.08 -23.78 -9.57
CA GLU A 312 1.31 -23.97 -9.99
C GLU A 312 2.26 -22.92 -9.36
N TYR A 313 3.44 -23.36 -9.00
CA TYR A 313 4.54 -22.48 -8.66
C TYR A 313 5.16 -21.98 -9.95
N TYR A 314 5.27 -20.66 -10.05
CA TYR A 314 5.89 -19.98 -11.17
C TYR A 314 7.19 -19.30 -10.70
N GLU A 315 8.30 -19.94 -10.96
CA GLU A 315 9.63 -19.40 -10.64
C GLU A 315 9.90 -18.11 -11.42
N ASN A 316 10.41 -17.08 -10.73
CA ASN A 316 10.76 -15.79 -11.31
C ASN A 316 9.61 -15.03 -11.99
N ILE A 317 8.35 -15.25 -11.57
CA ILE A 317 7.18 -14.58 -12.13
C ILE A 317 7.35 -13.04 -12.18
N THR A 318 7.98 -12.43 -11.17
CA THR A 318 8.18 -10.98 -11.10
C THR A 318 9.11 -10.49 -12.20
N ASP A 319 10.19 -11.22 -12.49
CA ASP A 319 11.15 -10.87 -13.54
C ASP A 319 10.54 -11.02 -14.93
N ASP A 320 9.82 -12.11 -15.18
CA ASP A 320 9.19 -12.35 -16.47
C ASP A 320 8.09 -11.31 -16.79
N VAL A 321 7.25 -10.93 -15.82
CA VAL A 321 6.24 -9.88 -16.05
C VAL A 321 6.84 -8.49 -16.21
N ARG A 322 8.05 -8.24 -15.67
CA ARG A 322 8.77 -6.98 -15.81
C ARG A 322 9.49 -6.88 -17.15
N ASP A 323 10.25 -7.92 -17.50
CA ASP A 323 11.27 -7.86 -18.53
C ASP A 323 10.86 -8.58 -19.83
N ASN A 324 9.95 -9.57 -19.75
CA ASN A 324 9.58 -10.40 -20.90
C ASN A 324 8.16 -10.97 -20.81
N ILE A 325 7.16 -10.14 -21.07
CA ILE A 325 5.73 -10.52 -20.99
C ILE A 325 5.38 -11.67 -21.95
N SER A 326 6.05 -11.78 -23.11
CA SER A 326 5.81 -12.88 -24.07
C SER A 326 6.24 -14.22 -23.49
N GLU A 327 7.35 -14.25 -22.76
CA GLU A 327 7.83 -15.45 -22.05
C GLU A 327 6.88 -15.82 -20.91
N PHE A 328 6.40 -14.84 -20.16
CA PHE A 328 5.36 -15.04 -19.15
C PHE A 328 4.16 -15.78 -19.72
N ASN A 329 3.59 -15.31 -20.83
CA ASN A 329 2.45 -15.96 -21.48
C ASN A 329 2.78 -17.41 -21.89
N SER A 330 3.92 -17.63 -22.54
CA SER A 330 4.35 -18.97 -22.97
C SER A 330 4.51 -19.93 -21.77
N LYS A 331 5.11 -19.48 -20.68
CA LYS A 331 5.27 -20.27 -19.44
C LYS A 331 3.92 -20.60 -18.80
N VAL A 332 2.98 -19.64 -18.74
CA VAL A 332 1.62 -19.88 -18.25
C VAL A 332 0.93 -20.99 -19.03
N GLN A 333 1.02 -20.95 -20.37
CA GLN A 333 0.45 -22.01 -21.22
C GLN A 333 1.12 -23.36 -20.96
N THR A 334 2.44 -23.37 -20.77
CA THR A 334 3.20 -24.62 -20.51
C THR A 334 2.84 -25.23 -19.15
N LEU A 335 2.76 -24.41 -18.09
CA LEU A 335 2.41 -24.86 -16.73
C LEU A 335 1.05 -25.54 -16.65
N PHE A 336 0.08 -25.08 -17.44
CA PHE A 336 -1.26 -25.63 -17.43
C PHE A 336 -1.60 -26.54 -18.62
N LYS A 337 -0.64 -26.86 -19.51
CA LYS A 337 -0.86 -27.61 -20.74
C LYS A 337 -1.53 -28.96 -20.51
N GLU A 338 -1.04 -29.73 -19.54
CA GLU A 338 -1.58 -31.07 -19.24
C GLU A 338 -3.01 -31.05 -18.74
N ARG A 339 -3.47 -29.94 -18.17
CA ARG A 339 -4.78 -29.77 -17.50
C ARG A 339 -5.75 -28.91 -18.28
N GLY A 340 -5.24 -27.93 -19.02
CA GLY A 340 -6.02 -26.96 -19.80
C GLY A 340 -6.05 -27.21 -21.30
N GLY A 341 -5.19 -28.11 -21.79
CA GLY A 341 -4.98 -28.34 -23.22
C GLY A 341 -4.13 -27.26 -23.89
N ASP A 342 -3.90 -27.40 -25.17
CA ASP A 342 -3.20 -26.40 -25.98
C ASP A 342 -4.09 -25.15 -26.14
N ASN A 343 -3.49 -23.96 -26.00
CA ASN A 343 -4.16 -22.65 -26.09
C ASN A 343 -5.25 -22.42 -25.02
N LEU A 344 -4.92 -22.66 -23.76
CA LEU A 344 -5.78 -22.37 -22.64
C LEU A 344 -6.12 -20.87 -22.59
N LYS A 345 -7.41 -20.53 -22.62
CA LYS A 345 -7.91 -19.16 -22.49
C LYS A 345 -8.58 -18.99 -21.14
N PHE A 346 -8.25 -17.92 -20.47
CA PHE A 346 -8.89 -17.50 -19.23
C PHE A 346 -10.01 -16.50 -19.55
N ASP A 347 -11.14 -16.65 -18.89
CA ASP A 347 -12.24 -15.70 -19.01
C ASP A 347 -12.06 -14.52 -18.05
N VAL A 348 -11.56 -14.80 -16.85
CA VAL A 348 -11.43 -13.83 -15.76
C VAL A 348 -10.03 -13.93 -15.15
N ILE A 349 -9.39 -12.80 -14.95
CA ILE A 349 -8.14 -12.69 -14.17
C ILE A 349 -8.40 -11.81 -12.96
N ILE A 350 -8.09 -12.34 -11.76
CA ILE A 350 -8.31 -11.67 -10.47
C ILE A 350 -7.06 -11.74 -9.62
N GLY A 351 -6.98 -10.91 -8.58
CA GLY A 351 -5.97 -11.03 -7.55
C GLY A 351 -5.50 -9.71 -6.96
N ASN A 352 -4.49 -9.86 -6.09
CA ASN A 352 -3.75 -8.79 -5.48
C ASN A 352 -2.27 -8.94 -5.87
N PRO A 353 -1.80 -8.26 -6.94
CA PRO A 353 -0.41 -8.35 -7.38
C PRO A 353 0.55 -7.77 -6.33
N PRO A 354 1.84 -8.11 -6.36
CA PRO A 354 2.84 -7.47 -5.50
C PRO A 354 2.93 -5.98 -5.84
N TYR A 355 3.04 -5.13 -4.80
CA TYR A 355 2.97 -3.67 -4.98
C TYR A 355 4.29 -3.04 -5.35
N GLN A 356 5.38 -3.56 -4.81
CA GLN A 356 6.73 -3.01 -5.00
C GLN A 356 7.80 -4.09 -4.86
N GLU A 357 8.94 -3.83 -5.43
CA GLU A 357 10.14 -4.63 -5.30
C GLU A 357 11.25 -3.78 -4.68
N MET A 358 12.07 -4.39 -3.80
CA MET A 358 13.22 -3.73 -3.21
C MET A 358 14.39 -3.75 -4.20
N ASP A 359 14.86 -2.58 -4.60
CA ASP A 359 16.14 -2.47 -5.32
C ASP A 359 17.26 -2.84 -4.34
N GLY A 360 18.00 -3.90 -4.57
CA GLY A 360 18.92 -4.57 -3.65
C GLY A 360 20.13 -3.78 -3.10
N GLY A 361 20.00 -2.48 -2.81
CA GLY A 361 21.03 -1.61 -2.26
C GLY A 361 20.66 -0.99 -0.91
N ALA A 362 21.63 -0.74 -0.04
CA ALA A 362 21.45 -0.24 1.33
C ALA A 362 20.74 1.15 1.49
N GLN A 363 20.39 1.81 0.39
CA GLN A 363 19.56 3.03 0.33
C GLN A 363 18.52 2.98 -0.80
N ALA A 364 18.21 1.79 -1.30
CA ALA A 364 17.35 1.60 -2.44
C ALA A 364 15.90 1.99 -2.14
N SER A 365 15.34 2.77 -3.04
CA SER A 365 13.91 3.15 -3.01
C SER A 365 13.12 2.02 -3.66
N ALA A 366 12.19 1.41 -2.94
CA ALA A 366 11.29 0.41 -3.52
C ALA A 366 10.57 0.95 -4.77
N SER A 367 10.64 0.18 -5.86
CA SER A 367 10.01 0.52 -7.15
C SER A 367 8.67 -0.20 -7.30
N PRO A 368 7.62 0.46 -7.81
CA PRO A 368 6.35 -0.18 -8.10
C PRO A 368 6.51 -1.29 -9.17
N ILE A 369 5.77 -2.40 -9.00
CA ILE A 369 5.76 -3.51 -9.98
C ILE A 369 4.36 -3.97 -10.38
N TYR A 370 3.31 -3.55 -9.67
CA TYR A 370 1.93 -3.96 -9.95
C TYR A 370 1.45 -3.62 -11.37
N GLN A 371 1.95 -2.53 -11.96
CA GLN A 371 1.65 -2.15 -13.34
C GLN A 371 2.04 -3.23 -14.35
N ASN A 372 3.12 -3.95 -14.09
CA ASN A 372 3.58 -5.02 -14.96
C ASN A 372 2.63 -6.22 -14.91
N PHE A 373 2.06 -6.51 -13.74
CA PHE A 373 1.04 -7.56 -13.59
C PHE A 373 -0.28 -7.19 -14.29
N VAL A 374 -0.67 -5.91 -14.32
CA VAL A 374 -1.83 -5.47 -15.11
C VAL A 374 -1.59 -5.67 -16.60
N ARG A 375 -0.41 -5.30 -17.11
CA ARG A 375 -0.01 -5.51 -18.51
C ARG A 375 0.05 -7.00 -18.84
N ALA A 376 0.66 -7.83 -17.99
CA ALA A 376 0.71 -9.27 -18.17
C ALA A 376 -0.68 -9.92 -18.17
N ALA A 377 -1.60 -9.44 -17.32
CA ALA A 377 -2.98 -9.89 -17.34
C ALA A 377 -3.69 -9.56 -18.67
N LYS A 378 -3.48 -8.36 -19.23
CA LYS A 378 -4.02 -7.97 -20.53
C LYS A 378 -3.44 -8.81 -21.67
N GLU A 379 -2.15 -9.15 -21.63
CA GLU A 379 -1.47 -9.98 -22.64
C GLU A 379 -2.04 -11.41 -22.73
N LEU A 380 -2.56 -11.94 -21.64
CA LEU A 380 -3.29 -13.22 -21.62
C LEU A 380 -4.66 -13.15 -22.33
N ASN A 381 -5.08 -11.97 -22.77
CA ASN A 381 -6.31 -11.71 -23.53
C ASN A 381 -7.58 -12.31 -22.91
N PRO A 382 -7.86 -12.02 -21.61
CA PRO A 382 -9.07 -12.48 -20.94
C PRO A 382 -10.29 -11.66 -21.36
N LYS A 383 -11.48 -12.09 -20.93
CA LYS A 383 -12.70 -11.28 -21.06
C LYS A 383 -12.76 -10.17 -20.00
N TYR A 384 -12.35 -10.50 -18.77
CA TYR A 384 -12.43 -9.60 -17.63
C TYR A 384 -11.14 -9.65 -16.79
N ILE A 385 -10.75 -8.47 -16.29
CA ILE A 385 -9.66 -8.33 -15.31
C ILE A 385 -10.19 -7.54 -14.14
N SER A 386 -9.92 -8.02 -12.92
CA SER A 386 -10.14 -7.26 -11.70
C SER A 386 -8.98 -7.47 -10.73
N LEU A 387 -8.18 -6.42 -10.56
CA LEU A 387 -6.99 -6.42 -9.71
C LEU A 387 -7.07 -5.27 -8.71
N ILE A 388 -6.61 -5.53 -7.47
CA ILE A 388 -6.50 -4.52 -6.42
C ILE A 388 -5.06 -4.02 -6.31
N MET A 389 -4.87 -2.71 -6.29
CA MET A 389 -3.53 -2.10 -6.32
C MET A 389 -3.50 -0.72 -5.64
N PRO A 390 -2.31 -0.19 -5.27
CA PRO A 390 -2.20 1.18 -4.77
C PRO A 390 -2.64 2.21 -5.81
N SER A 391 -3.35 3.26 -5.35
CA SER A 391 -3.82 4.38 -6.21
C SER A 391 -2.69 5.35 -6.61
N ARG A 392 -1.45 5.06 -6.27
CA ARG A 392 -0.30 5.93 -6.55
C ARG A 392 -0.12 6.25 -8.05
N TRP A 393 -0.53 5.36 -8.93
CA TRP A 393 -0.44 5.59 -10.38
C TRP A 393 -1.28 6.78 -10.86
N TYR A 394 -2.27 7.24 -10.11
CA TYR A 394 -3.14 8.37 -10.45
C TYR A 394 -2.35 9.64 -10.77
N THR A 395 -1.29 9.90 -10.05
CA THR A 395 -0.42 11.07 -10.24
C THR A 395 0.90 10.75 -10.93
N GLY A 396 1.21 9.45 -11.14
CA GLY A 396 2.46 9.04 -11.77
C GLY A 396 3.69 9.16 -10.86
N GLY A 397 4.85 9.27 -11.51
CA GLY A 397 6.16 9.30 -10.84
C GLY A 397 6.67 7.91 -10.47
N LYS A 398 7.94 7.78 -10.17
CA LYS A 398 8.63 6.51 -9.91
C LYS A 398 8.40 5.44 -11.00
N GLY A 399 8.39 5.85 -12.28
CA GLY A 399 8.20 4.93 -13.40
C GLY A 399 6.73 4.58 -13.72
N LEU A 400 5.76 5.23 -13.06
CA LEU A 400 4.33 4.97 -13.30
C LEU A 400 3.69 5.88 -14.34
N ASP A 401 4.42 6.82 -14.95
CA ASP A 401 3.84 7.82 -15.85
C ASP A 401 3.21 7.17 -17.09
N SER A 402 3.91 6.24 -17.75
CA SER A 402 3.35 5.52 -18.90
C SER A 402 2.15 4.65 -18.51
N PHE A 403 2.20 4.01 -17.35
CA PHE A 403 1.09 3.20 -16.86
C PHE A 403 -0.14 4.06 -16.53
N ARG A 404 0.06 5.24 -15.93
CA ARG A 404 -1.00 6.22 -15.73
C ARG A 404 -1.66 6.59 -17.05
N ASP A 405 -0.85 6.92 -18.05
CA ASP A 405 -1.36 7.31 -19.37
C ASP A 405 -2.12 6.15 -20.04
N GLU A 406 -1.62 4.91 -19.92
CA GLU A 406 -2.31 3.70 -20.39
C GLU A 406 -3.68 3.54 -19.71
N MET A 407 -3.74 3.66 -18.38
CA MET A 407 -4.98 3.48 -17.62
C MET A 407 -5.99 4.61 -17.87
N LEU A 408 -5.54 5.86 -17.98
CA LEU A 408 -6.43 7.00 -18.24
C LEU A 408 -7.04 7.00 -19.63
N ASN A 409 -6.39 6.36 -20.61
CA ASN A 409 -6.88 6.27 -21.99
C ASN A 409 -7.42 4.87 -22.33
N ASP A 410 -7.56 3.96 -21.34
CA ASP A 410 -8.09 2.62 -21.56
C ASP A 410 -9.62 2.64 -21.57
N GLU A 411 -10.20 2.49 -22.75
CA GLU A 411 -11.66 2.49 -22.98
C GLU A 411 -12.37 1.24 -22.44
N HIS A 412 -11.62 0.24 -21.98
CA HIS A 412 -12.17 -1.01 -21.46
C HIS A 412 -12.35 -1.01 -19.94
N ILE A 413 -11.95 0.04 -19.22
CA ILE A 413 -12.18 0.16 -17.78
C ILE A 413 -13.65 0.57 -17.55
N ARG A 414 -14.44 -0.41 -17.15
CA ARG A 414 -15.88 -0.25 -16.92
C ARG A 414 -16.19 0.37 -15.56
N GLU A 415 -15.48 -0.08 -14.53
CA GLU A 415 -15.64 0.39 -13.16
C GLU A 415 -14.28 0.58 -12.49
N LEU A 416 -14.19 1.62 -11.66
CA LEU A 416 -13.03 1.92 -10.81
C LEU A 416 -13.54 2.26 -9.41
N HIS A 417 -13.12 1.48 -8.43
CA HIS A 417 -13.36 1.76 -7.01
C HIS A 417 -12.11 2.34 -6.38
N ASP A 418 -12.22 3.53 -5.84
CA ASP A 418 -11.12 4.29 -5.24
C ASP A 418 -11.32 4.47 -3.74
N TRP A 419 -10.39 3.93 -2.95
CA TRP A 419 -10.39 3.98 -1.49
C TRP A 419 -9.41 5.03 -1.00
N LEU A 420 -9.94 6.14 -0.47
CA LEU A 420 -9.14 7.25 0.04
C LEU A 420 -8.40 6.84 1.32
N THR A 421 -9.04 6.04 2.17
CA THR A 421 -8.50 5.49 3.42
C THR A 421 -8.06 4.05 3.19
N PRO A 422 -6.76 3.78 2.95
CA PRO A 422 -6.28 2.42 2.66
C PRO A 422 -6.54 1.42 3.78
N GLU A 423 -6.61 1.89 5.03
CA GLU A 423 -6.86 1.11 6.23
C GLU A 423 -8.24 0.43 6.24
N ASP A 424 -9.22 0.97 5.51
CA ASP A 424 -10.56 0.38 5.34
C ASP A 424 -10.47 -0.97 4.59
N ILE A 425 -9.49 -1.11 3.71
CA ILE A 425 -9.25 -2.31 2.88
C ILE A 425 -8.13 -3.17 3.46
N PHE A 426 -7.06 -2.56 3.91
CA PHE A 426 -5.88 -3.23 4.45
C PHE A 426 -5.53 -2.69 5.84
N PRO A 427 -6.24 -3.13 6.90
CA PRO A 427 -5.96 -2.71 8.27
C PRO A 427 -4.50 -3.00 8.66
N ASN A 428 -3.91 -2.09 9.43
CA ASN A 428 -2.52 -2.19 9.93
C ASN A 428 -1.42 -2.18 8.85
N THR A 429 -1.74 -1.74 7.63
CA THR A 429 -0.75 -1.49 6.58
C THR A 429 -0.49 0.01 6.43
N ASN A 430 0.64 0.39 5.88
CA ASN A 430 0.95 1.79 5.60
C ASN A 430 1.05 2.00 4.08
N ILE A 431 -0.07 1.79 3.40
CA ILE A 431 -0.19 2.08 1.97
C ILE A 431 -0.54 3.56 1.84
N ARG A 432 0.35 4.33 1.19
CA ARG A 432 0.14 5.77 1.05
C ARG A 432 -0.54 6.09 -0.28
N GLY A 433 -1.46 7.04 -0.25
CA GLY A 433 -2.14 7.55 -1.43
C GLY A 433 -3.42 6.80 -1.82
N GLY A 434 -3.85 5.84 -1.02
CA GLY A 434 -5.07 5.08 -1.26
C GLY A 434 -4.85 3.74 -1.97
N VAL A 435 -5.94 3.00 -2.11
CA VAL A 435 -6.02 1.71 -2.81
C VAL A 435 -7.16 1.78 -3.81
N CYS A 436 -7.00 1.14 -4.95
CA CYS A 436 -8.08 1.00 -5.92
C CYS A 436 -8.17 -0.43 -6.45
N TYR A 437 -9.36 -0.77 -6.93
CA TYR A 437 -9.58 -1.94 -7.78
C TYR A 437 -10.53 -1.57 -8.91
N PHE A 438 -10.47 -2.31 -10.00
CA PHE A 438 -11.21 -1.99 -11.21
C PHE A 438 -11.78 -3.23 -11.88
N LEU A 439 -12.81 -3.04 -12.71
CA LEU A 439 -13.29 -4.00 -13.69
C LEU A 439 -12.91 -3.54 -15.09
N TRP A 440 -12.03 -4.29 -15.72
CA TRP A 440 -11.71 -4.20 -17.14
C TRP A 440 -12.50 -5.26 -17.92
N ASP A 441 -13.18 -4.85 -18.99
CA ASP A 441 -14.03 -5.69 -19.82
C ASP A 441 -13.62 -5.54 -21.28
N SER A 442 -13.05 -6.58 -21.86
CA SER A 442 -12.54 -6.57 -23.25
C SER A 442 -13.60 -6.21 -24.32
N LYS A 443 -14.87 -6.28 -23.96
CA LYS A 443 -16.00 -5.96 -24.86
C LYS A 443 -16.73 -4.69 -24.49
N TYR A 444 -16.22 -3.96 -23.49
CA TYR A 444 -16.81 -2.69 -23.12
C TYR A 444 -16.56 -1.67 -24.25
N ASP A 445 -17.59 -1.47 -25.07
CA ASP A 445 -17.58 -0.47 -26.14
C ASP A 445 -17.96 0.89 -25.54
N ASN A 446 -16.96 1.65 -25.20
CA ASN A 446 -17.09 2.92 -24.52
C ASN A 446 -16.80 4.09 -25.45
N LYS A 447 -17.71 4.35 -26.41
CA LYS A 447 -17.57 5.45 -27.39
C LYS A 447 -17.41 6.83 -26.75
N GLU A 448 -17.85 7.00 -25.50
CA GLU A 448 -17.77 8.25 -24.75
C GLU A 448 -16.64 8.22 -23.69
N SER A 449 -15.83 7.16 -23.64
CA SER A 449 -14.75 6.93 -22.68
C SER A 449 -15.22 7.12 -21.23
N LEU A 450 -16.42 6.63 -20.88
CA LEU A 450 -17.05 6.77 -19.58
C LEU A 450 -16.77 5.55 -18.70
N THR A 451 -16.29 5.79 -17.50
CA THR A 451 -16.06 4.78 -16.45
C THR A 451 -16.93 5.11 -15.24
N ARG A 452 -17.55 4.10 -14.63
CA ARG A 452 -18.17 4.29 -13.31
C ARG A 452 -17.06 4.39 -12.27
N VAL A 453 -16.96 5.53 -11.62
CA VAL A 453 -15.98 5.78 -10.55
C VAL A 453 -16.72 5.83 -9.22
N VAL A 454 -16.39 4.92 -8.32
CA VAL A 454 -16.95 4.84 -6.96
C VAL A 454 -15.84 5.21 -5.98
N THR A 455 -16.01 6.30 -5.27
CA THR A 455 -15.04 6.75 -4.26
C THR A 455 -15.53 6.37 -2.86
N HIS A 456 -14.66 5.74 -2.10
CA HIS A 456 -14.93 5.27 -0.75
C HIS A 456 -14.04 5.99 0.27
N GLN A 457 -14.63 6.29 1.42
CA GLN A 457 -13.93 6.88 2.56
C GLN A 457 -14.61 6.43 3.87
N HIS A 458 -13.81 5.98 4.84
CA HIS A 458 -14.30 5.47 6.13
C HIS A 458 -15.40 4.40 5.99
N ASN A 459 -15.16 3.45 5.05
CA ASN A 459 -16.10 2.37 4.68
C ASN A 459 -17.43 2.83 4.05
N GLU A 460 -17.61 4.10 3.74
CA GLU A 460 -18.80 4.65 3.09
C GLU A 460 -18.51 5.04 1.63
N VAL A 461 -19.54 4.97 0.79
CA VAL A 461 -19.48 5.50 -0.57
C VAL A 461 -19.73 7.00 -0.51
N VAL A 462 -18.70 7.80 -0.79
CA VAL A 462 -18.80 9.27 -0.81
C VAL A 462 -19.14 9.82 -2.19
N SER A 463 -18.90 9.04 -3.24
CA SER A 463 -19.25 9.39 -4.61
C SER A 463 -19.42 8.13 -5.47
N ASP A 464 -20.45 8.11 -6.35
CA ASP A 464 -20.71 7.07 -7.35
C ASP A 464 -21.18 7.77 -8.63
N VAL A 465 -20.27 7.96 -9.58
CA VAL A 465 -20.51 8.75 -10.79
C VAL A 465 -19.96 8.05 -12.04
N ILE A 466 -20.65 8.24 -13.16
CA ILE A 466 -20.17 7.80 -14.48
C ILE A 466 -19.52 9.00 -15.16
N ARG A 467 -18.22 8.90 -15.43
CA ARG A 467 -17.43 10.01 -15.97
C ARG A 467 -16.21 9.52 -16.76
N PRO A 468 -15.61 10.37 -17.60
CA PRO A 468 -14.29 10.06 -18.15
C PRO A 468 -13.25 9.89 -17.06
N MET A 469 -12.32 8.96 -17.26
CA MET A 469 -11.15 8.84 -16.38
C MET A 469 -10.18 10.02 -16.56
N LYS A 470 -10.04 10.50 -17.80
CA LYS A 470 -9.23 11.66 -18.15
C LYS A 470 -10.10 12.89 -18.35
N ILE A 471 -9.69 14.03 -17.83
CA ILE A 471 -10.40 15.28 -17.92
C ILE A 471 -9.63 16.23 -18.84
N GLY A 472 -10.13 16.44 -20.05
CA GLY A 472 -9.44 17.26 -21.05
C GLY A 472 -7.99 16.82 -21.23
N ASP A 473 -7.05 17.77 -21.16
CA ASP A 473 -5.62 17.51 -21.29
C ASP A 473 -4.91 17.23 -19.95
N VAL A 474 -5.66 17.05 -18.86
CA VAL A 474 -5.09 16.72 -17.55
C VAL A 474 -4.51 15.31 -17.58
N ASP A 475 -3.21 15.20 -17.29
CA ASP A 475 -2.45 13.96 -17.38
C ASP A 475 -2.43 13.15 -16.08
N ILE A 476 -3.30 13.48 -15.10
CA ILE A 476 -3.48 12.74 -13.85
C ILE A 476 -4.95 12.42 -13.61
N PHE A 477 -5.21 11.42 -12.78
CA PHE A 477 -6.57 11.09 -12.36
C PHE A 477 -7.00 12.02 -11.22
N ILE A 478 -8.03 12.82 -11.45
CA ILE A 478 -8.64 13.67 -10.43
C ILE A 478 -9.67 12.85 -9.65
N ARG A 479 -9.44 12.67 -8.37
CA ARG A 479 -10.26 11.78 -7.52
C ARG A 479 -11.63 12.38 -7.20
N ASP A 480 -11.67 13.64 -6.78
CA ASP A 480 -12.93 14.35 -6.53
C ASP A 480 -13.50 14.88 -7.85
N TYR A 481 -14.63 14.30 -8.28
CA TYR A 481 -15.26 14.72 -9.54
C TYR A 481 -15.78 16.17 -9.49
N ARG A 482 -16.12 16.70 -8.30
CA ARG A 482 -16.57 18.10 -8.14
C ARG A 482 -15.47 19.08 -8.48
N ALA A 483 -14.23 18.69 -8.23
CA ALA A 483 -13.06 19.47 -8.60
C ALA A 483 -12.93 19.71 -10.12
N ASN A 484 -13.56 18.87 -10.94
CA ASN A 484 -13.47 18.97 -12.40
C ASN A 484 -14.05 20.30 -12.90
N ALA A 485 -15.22 20.71 -12.37
CA ALA A 485 -15.84 21.97 -12.78
C ALA A 485 -14.95 23.16 -12.41
N ILE A 486 -14.41 23.18 -11.18
CA ILE A 486 -13.51 24.21 -10.69
C ILE A 486 -12.24 24.26 -11.55
N LEU A 487 -11.60 23.11 -11.76
CA LEU A 487 -10.36 23.03 -12.53
C LEU A 487 -10.53 23.49 -13.96
N MET A 488 -11.66 23.12 -14.62
CA MET A 488 -11.98 23.57 -15.98
C MET A 488 -12.24 25.09 -16.06
N LYS A 489 -12.85 25.68 -15.02
CA LYS A 489 -13.01 27.14 -14.94
C LYS A 489 -11.66 27.85 -14.85
N VAL A 490 -10.75 27.34 -14.00
CA VAL A 490 -9.38 27.86 -13.89
C VAL A 490 -8.64 27.75 -15.22
N PHE A 491 -8.69 26.61 -15.91
CA PHE A 491 -8.05 26.42 -17.21
C PHE A 491 -8.64 27.34 -18.30
N ASN A 492 -9.96 27.45 -18.36
CA ASN A 492 -10.65 28.29 -19.34
C ASN A 492 -10.33 29.79 -19.10
N HIS A 493 -10.22 30.22 -17.84
CA HIS A 493 -9.83 31.60 -17.52
C HIS A 493 -8.40 31.88 -17.99
N GLU A 494 -7.46 31.00 -17.70
CA GLU A 494 -6.06 31.16 -18.09
C GLU A 494 -5.82 31.06 -19.61
N LYS A 495 -6.82 30.59 -20.39
CA LYS A 495 -6.85 30.50 -21.88
C LYS A 495 -5.58 30.00 -22.57
N SER A 496 -4.63 29.47 -21.83
CA SER A 496 -3.34 29.06 -22.36
C SER A 496 -2.67 28.08 -21.40
N LEU A 497 -2.27 26.94 -21.95
CA LEU A 497 -1.39 25.96 -21.26
C LEU A 497 0.09 26.38 -21.35
N LYS A 498 0.40 27.66 -21.54
CA LYS A 498 1.80 28.12 -21.50
C LYS A 498 2.37 27.87 -20.13
N LYS A 499 3.59 27.34 -20.11
CA LYS A 499 4.26 26.93 -18.87
C LYS A 499 4.41 28.06 -17.84
N ASP A 500 4.69 29.28 -18.32
CA ASP A 500 4.86 30.48 -17.48
C ASP A 500 3.61 30.92 -16.71
N LYS A 501 2.45 30.37 -17.04
CA LYS A 501 1.16 30.63 -16.38
C LYS A 501 0.91 29.78 -15.13
N TRP A 502 1.77 28.84 -14.83
CA TRP A 502 1.58 27.91 -13.74
C TRP A 502 2.70 28.01 -12.70
N LEU A 503 2.32 28.04 -11.43
CA LEU A 503 3.26 28.18 -10.31
C LEU A 503 4.32 27.07 -10.30
N MET A 504 3.99 25.89 -10.81
CA MET A 504 4.91 24.74 -10.91
C MET A 504 6.25 25.12 -11.55
N GLU A 505 6.28 26.02 -12.53
CA GLU A 505 7.50 26.40 -13.22
C GLU A 505 8.47 27.20 -12.32
N TYR A 506 7.95 27.80 -11.29
CA TYR A 506 8.70 28.61 -10.31
C TYR A 506 8.95 27.89 -8.98
N VAL A 507 8.67 26.58 -8.93
CA VAL A 507 8.95 25.69 -7.78
C VAL A 507 10.21 24.89 -8.04
N SER A 508 11.13 24.87 -7.09
CA SER A 508 12.37 24.12 -7.17
C SER A 508 12.15 22.61 -7.24
N PRO A 509 13.10 21.84 -7.80
CA PRO A 509 13.20 20.42 -7.50
C PRO A 509 13.53 20.20 -6.01
N ARG A 510 13.43 18.94 -5.54
CA ARG A 510 13.96 18.54 -4.23
C ARG A 510 15.46 18.90 -4.15
N LYS A 511 15.93 19.33 -2.98
CA LYS A 511 17.30 19.84 -2.75
C LYS A 511 17.61 21.11 -3.56
N PRO A 512 16.88 22.22 -3.36
CA PRO A 512 17.04 23.42 -4.16
C PRO A 512 18.47 23.97 -4.20
N PHE A 513 19.23 23.81 -3.11
CA PHE A 513 20.62 24.23 -2.99
C PHE A 513 21.62 23.06 -2.88
N GLY A 514 21.21 21.83 -3.24
CA GLY A 514 22.05 20.63 -3.22
C GLY A 514 22.28 20.01 -1.84
N LEU A 515 21.70 20.60 -0.76
CA LEU A 515 21.92 20.17 0.62
C LEU A 515 20.94 19.08 1.06
N SER A 516 21.45 18.00 1.66
CA SER A 516 20.62 16.91 2.20
C SER A 516 19.97 17.28 3.54
N GLY A 517 18.95 16.54 3.96
CA GLY A 517 18.27 16.75 5.25
C GLY A 517 19.17 16.58 6.48
N ASN A 518 20.25 15.78 6.34
CA ASN A 518 21.24 15.57 7.40
C ASN A 518 22.35 16.63 7.43
N PHE A 519 22.36 17.57 6.49
CA PHE A 519 23.39 18.62 6.40
C PHE A 519 23.48 19.46 7.68
N THR A 520 22.41 19.60 8.45
CA THR A 520 22.43 20.25 9.77
C THR A 520 23.32 19.58 10.83
N LYS A 521 23.82 18.38 10.53
CA LYS A 521 24.79 17.62 11.36
C LYS A 521 26.22 17.68 10.80
N ASP A 522 26.41 18.32 9.63
CA ASP A 522 27.71 18.49 9.01
C ASP A 522 28.51 19.57 9.76
N ALA A 523 29.82 19.41 9.85
CA ALA A 523 30.72 20.38 10.47
C ALA A 523 30.71 21.75 9.76
N LYS A 524 30.19 21.85 8.54
CA LYS A 524 30.03 23.09 7.78
C LYS A 524 28.79 23.88 8.18
N PHE A 525 27.86 23.30 8.92
CA PHE A 525 26.66 23.94 9.43
C PHE A 525 26.92 24.43 10.84
N ASN A 526 26.81 25.75 11.07
CA ASN A 526 27.07 26.38 12.37
C ASN A 526 25.81 27.07 12.88
N GLU A 527 25.61 27.09 14.18
CA GLU A 527 24.48 27.77 14.82
C GLU A 527 24.56 29.30 14.72
N ASN A 528 25.76 29.86 14.52
CA ASN A 528 26.00 31.30 14.35
C ASN A 528 26.97 31.55 13.19
N SER A 529 27.04 32.79 12.74
CA SER A 529 27.87 33.24 11.62
C SER A 529 29.30 33.67 12.02
N ASN A 530 29.70 33.45 13.28
CA ASN A 530 30.98 33.89 13.78
C ASN A 530 32.16 33.24 13.01
N GLY A 531 33.09 34.05 12.53
CA GLY A 531 34.27 33.60 11.79
C GLY A 531 34.05 33.26 10.33
N MET A 532 32.82 33.41 9.80
CA MET A 532 32.51 33.24 8.38
C MET A 532 32.80 34.52 7.60
N GLN A 533 33.24 34.36 6.34
CA GLN A 533 33.49 35.48 5.42
C GLN A 533 32.22 35.92 4.69
N GLU A 534 31.49 34.91 4.14
CA GLU A 534 30.24 35.14 3.43
C GLU A 534 29.13 34.18 4.02
N PRO A 535 28.62 34.51 5.23
CA PRO A 535 27.64 33.65 5.87
C PRO A 535 26.28 33.68 5.15
N VAL A 536 25.75 32.51 4.86
CA VAL A 536 24.40 32.33 4.30
C VAL A 536 23.55 31.61 5.34
N LYS A 537 22.39 32.19 5.68
CA LYS A 537 21.44 31.58 6.63
C LYS A 537 20.77 30.39 6.03
N CYS A 538 20.82 29.23 6.70
CA CYS A 538 20.31 27.95 6.21
C CYS A 538 19.18 27.43 7.08
N TYR A 539 18.03 27.19 6.45
CA TYR A 539 16.86 26.51 7.07
C TYR A 539 16.96 25.02 6.85
N GLY A 540 17.13 24.27 7.92
CA GLY A 540 17.23 22.80 7.92
C GLY A 540 16.11 22.14 8.71
N LYS A 541 16.19 20.80 8.82
CA LYS A 541 15.23 20.03 9.62
C LYS A 541 15.41 20.35 11.10
N ASN A 542 14.45 21.03 11.69
CA ASN A 542 14.43 21.45 13.12
C ASN A 542 15.66 22.29 13.56
N ALA A 543 16.35 22.91 12.64
CA ALA A 543 17.52 23.75 12.93
C ALA A 543 17.60 24.91 11.94
N ILE A 544 18.03 26.07 12.45
CA ILE A 544 18.41 27.24 11.65
C ILE A 544 19.84 27.55 12.01
N GLY A 545 20.68 27.76 11.02
CA GLY A 545 22.10 28.09 11.21
C GLY A 545 22.69 28.78 10.01
N TYR A 546 24.00 28.72 9.88
CA TYR A 546 24.75 29.42 8.84
C TYR A 546 25.74 28.46 8.17
N VAL A 547 26.04 28.75 6.90
CA VAL A 547 27.02 28.03 6.08
C VAL A 547 27.76 29.04 5.20
N GLU A 548 29.04 28.82 4.95
CA GLU A 548 29.80 29.61 4.01
C GLU A 548 29.26 29.48 2.59
N ARG A 549 29.07 30.59 1.89
CA ARG A 549 28.53 30.67 0.54
C ARG A 549 29.26 29.76 -0.46
N ASN A 550 30.59 29.65 -0.33
CA ASN A 550 31.45 28.87 -1.22
C ASN A 550 31.11 27.33 -1.22
N TYR A 551 30.41 26.83 -0.20
CA TYR A 551 29.93 25.43 -0.14
C TYR A 551 28.68 25.21 -0.99
N ILE A 552 27.94 26.25 -1.38
CA ILE A 552 26.73 26.15 -2.16
C ILE A 552 27.06 26.07 -3.64
N LYS A 553 26.88 24.90 -4.25
CA LYS A 553 27.24 24.67 -5.66
C LYS A 553 26.05 24.73 -6.61
N THR A 554 24.83 24.68 -6.08
CA THR A 554 23.59 24.63 -6.86
C THR A 554 22.78 25.88 -6.59
N LYS A 555 22.26 26.53 -7.67
CA LYS A 555 21.40 27.70 -7.58
C LYS A 555 21.99 28.84 -6.70
N ASN A 556 23.28 29.08 -6.84
CA ASN A 556 23.98 30.13 -6.09
C ASN A 556 23.38 31.53 -6.34
N ASP A 557 22.87 31.76 -7.56
CA ASP A 557 22.15 32.97 -7.94
C ASP A 557 20.82 33.19 -7.19
N TRP A 558 20.22 32.12 -6.64
CA TRP A 558 19.00 32.21 -5.84
C TRP A 558 19.24 32.65 -4.40
N ILE A 559 20.47 32.61 -3.93
CA ILE A 559 20.82 33.03 -2.56
C ILE A 559 20.38 34.50 -2.32
N ASP A 560 20.65 35.37 -3.26
CA ASP A 560 20.41 36.82 -3.13
C ASP A 560 19.04 37.29 -3.62
N LYS A 561 18.13 36.33 -3.89
CA LYS A 561 16.78 36.63 -4.36
C LYS A 561 15.75 36.36 -3.27
N TRP A 562 14.65 37.12 -3.26
CA TRP A 562 13.47 36.83 -2.48
C TRP A 562 12.82 35.56 -2.97
N LYS A 563 12.33 34.74 -2.04
CA LYS A 563 11.70 33.44 -2.31
C LYS A 563 10.87 32.95 -1.12
N ILE A 564 10.05 31.92 -1.32
CA ILE A 564 9.32 31.24 -0.25
C ILE A 564 9.93 29.88 -0.05
N PHE A 565 10.11 29.49 1.20
CA PHE A 565 10.38 28.08 1.55
C PHE A 565 9.12 27.43 2.09
N THR A 566 8.76 26.25 1.53
CA THR A 566 7.63 25.42 1.95
C THR A 566 8.12 24.04 2.31
N ALA A 567 7.56 23.43 3.35
CA ALA A 567 7.94 22.10 3.75
C ALA A 567 7.68 21.07 2.63
N TYR A 568 8.70 20.28 2.30
CA TYR A 568 8.57 19.19 1.32
C TYR A 568 7.55 18.12 1.77
N ALA A 569 7.45 17.85 3.07
CA ALA A 569 6.43 17.00 3.67
C ALA A 569 5.44 17.87 4.45
N ASN A 570 4.18 17.87 4.06
CA ASN A 570 3.10 18.62 4.69
C ASN A 570 1.76 17.89 4.57
N ASN A 571 0.77 18.30 5.33
CA ASN A 571 -0.55 17.70 5.39
C ASN A 571 -1.63 18.44 4.58
N ILE A 572 -1.24 19.35 3.69
CA ILE A 572 -2.19 20.09 2.84
C ILE A 572 -3.05 19.11 2.05
N GLY A 573 -4.36 19.33 2.06
CA GLY A 573 -5.33 18.46 1.38
C GLY A 573 -5.61 17.17 2.13
N THR A 574 -5.32 17.07 3.42
CA THR A 574 -5.71 15.98 4.30
C THR A 574 -6.81 16.41 5.27
N GLU A 575 -7.44 15.45 5.95
CA GLU A 575 -8.47 15.72 6.97
C GLU A 575 -7.90 16.16 8.33
N LEU A 576 -6.57 16.23 8.44
CA LEU A 576 -5.90 16.62 9.68
C LEU A 576 -6.08 18.13 9.92
N ASN A 577 -6.20 18.51 11.19
CA ASN A 577 -6.40 19.90 11.63
C ASN A 577 -5.23 20.84 11.27
N ASP A 578 -4.12 20.31 10.77
CA ASP A 578 -2.93 21.06 10.34
C ASP A 578 -2.86 21.27 8.82
N ASP A 579 -4.00 21.30 8.13
CA ASP A 579 -4.09 21.71 6.72
C ASP A 579 -3.68 23.18 6.55
N ASN A 580 -2.45 23.48 6.91
CA ASN A 580 -1.86 24.80 6.82
C ASN A 580 -0.68 24.79 5.85
N PHE A 581 -0.65 25.81 4.98
CA PHE A 581 0.51 26.06 4.16
C PHE A 581 1.51 26.93 4.93
N ASN A 582 2.34 26.28 5.75
CA ASN A 582 3.39 26.98 6.48
C ASN A 582 4.49 27.41 5.52
N THR A 583 4.57 28.72 5.29
CA THR A 583 5.57 29.36 4.45
C THR A 583 6.62 30.07 5.30
N ILE A 584 7.87 30.02 4.86
CA ILE A 584 8.96 30.80 5.40
C ILE A 584 9.41 31.81 4.30
N ILE A 585 9.38 33.08 4.58
CA ILE A 585 9.92 34.08 3.67
C ILE A 585 11.44 33.95 3.67
N GLY A 586 11.99 33.60 2.53
CA GLY A 586 13.43 33.51 2.28
C GLY A 586 13.98 34.84 1.77
N GLU A 587 14.50 35.67 2.68
CA GLU A 587 15.17 36.91 2.36
C GLU A 587 16.44 36.69 1.51
N PRO A 588 16.97 37.68 0.82
CA PRO A 588 18.32 37.63 0.27
C PRO A 588 19.35 37.19 1.32
N GLY A 589 20.28 36.31 0.94
CA GLY A 589 21.24 35.70 1.88
C GLY A 589 20.73 34.43 2.57
N THR A 590 19.63 33.82 2.09
CA THR A 590 19.05 32.60 2.70
C THR A 590 18.99 31.41 1.75
N ILE A 591 19.12 30.22 2.32
CA ILE A 591 18.99 28.90 1.65
C ILE A 591 18.23 27.91 2.51
N SER A 592 17.96 26.73 1.94
CA SER A 592 17.37 25.60 2.69
C SER A 592 18.00 24.26 2.34
N THR A 593 17.85 23.28 3.23
CA THR A 593 18.12 21.88 2.92
C THR A 593 16.94 21.26 2.14
N GLU A 594 17.05 20.00 1.74
CA GLU A 594 15.97 19.26 1.06
C GLU A 594 14.66 19.11 1.87
N THR A 595 14.64 19.58 3.12
CA THR A 595 13.44 19.64 3.96
C THR A 595 12.41 20.62 3.39
N TYR A 596 12.88 21.61 2.64
CA TYR A 596 12.04 22.63 2.03
C TYR A 596 12.24 22.69 0.51
N LEU A 597 11.16 23.06 -0.21
CA LEU A 597 11.23 23.57 -1.58
C LEU A 597 11.38 25.08 -1.55
N ALA A 598 12.01 25.64 -2.58
CA ALA A 598 12.08 27.08 -2.82
C ALA A 598 11.11 27.45 -3.94
N ILE A 599 10.30 28.48 -3.73
CA ILE A 599 9.28 28.96 -4.68
C ILE A 599 9.53 30.42 -4.99
N GLY A 600 9.46 30.80 -6.26
CA GLY A 600 9.45 32.18 -6.74
C GLY A 600 10.83 32.87 -6.88
N ALA A 601 11.94 32.16 -6.67
CA ALA A 601 13.27 32.76 -6.80
C ALA A 601 13.56 33.36 -8.21
N ASP A 602 12.91 32.80 -9.26
CA ASP A 602 13.06 33.29 -10.63
C ASP A 602 11.99 34.35 -11.03
N LEU A 603 11.13 34.79 -10.10
CA LEU A 603 10.07 35.79 -10.33
C LEU A 603 10.51 37.23 -10.13
N SER A 604 11.77 37.49 -9.76
CA SER A 604 12.27 38.84 -9.45
C SER A 604 11.43 39.58 -8.39
N LEU A 605 11.02 38.88 -7.34
CA LEU A 605 10.18 39.37 -6.26
C LEU A 605 10.96 40.43 -5.44
N ASP A 606 10.23 41.41 -4.91
CA ASP A 606 10.66 42.31 -3.83
C ASP A 606 10.04 41.85 -2.49
N GLU A 607 10.26 42.64 -1.43
CA GLU A 607 9.74 42.32 -0.10
C GLU A 607 8.20 42.26 -0.04
N ASN A 608 7.50 43.12 -0.80
CA ASN A 608 6.02 43.13 -0.79
C ASN A 608 5.48 41.97 -1.62
N SER A 609 5.96 41.76 -2.81
CA SER A 609 5.50 40.67 -3.69
C SER A 609 5.78 39.28 -3.15
N VAL A 610 6.88 39.09 -2.39
CA VAL A 610 7.11 37.79 -1.71
C VAL A 610 6.12 37.54 -0.56
N LYS A 611 5.70 38.61 0.16
CA LYS A 611 4.65 38.53 1.17
C LYS A 611 3.31 38.18 0.53
N ASN A 612 2.97 38.81 -0.60
CA ASN A 612 1.75 38.54 -1.35
C ASN A 612 1.73 37.11 -1.88
N LEU A 613 2.82 36.59 -2.43
CA LEU A 613 2.96 35.16 -2.80
C LEU A 613 2.76 34.26 -1.57
N SER A 614 3.28 34.63 -0.41
CA SER A 614 3.07 33.87 0.82
C SER A 614 1.60 33.84 1.25
N LEU A 615 0.86 34.92 1.12
CA LEU A 615 -0.58 34.98 1.37
C LEU A 615 -1.37 34.14 0.38
N PHE A 616 -1.06 34.25 -0.92
CA PHE A 616 -1.67 33.45 -1.96
C PHE A 616 -1.55 31.93 -1.70
N LEU A 617 -0.36 31.47 -1.33
CA LEU A 617 -0.14 30.08 -0.99
C LEU A 617 -0.99 29.59 0.20
N LYS A 618 -1.40 30.46 1.11
CA LYS A 618 -2.23 30.15 2.29
C LYS A 618 -3.73 30.16 2.00
N THR A 619 -4.16 30.68 0.84
CA THR A 619 -5.59 30.70 0.45
C THR A 619 -6.16 29.28 0.34
N LYS A 620 -7.46 29.12 0.58
CA LYS A 620 -8.18 27.86 0.34
C LYS A 620 -8.09 27.46 -1.14
N PHE A 621 -8.22 28.44 -2.04
CA PHE A 621 -8.10 28.24 -3.48
C PHE A 621 -6.78 27.59 -3.86
N SER A 622 -5.65 28.14 -3.44
CA SER A 622 -4.33 27.59 -3.75
C SER A 622 -4.12 26.19 -3.13
N ARG A 623 -4.51 26.01 -1.86
CA ARG A 623 -4.39 24.72 -1.17
C ARG A 623 -5.27 23.64 -1.78
N PHE A 624 -6.49 23.98 -2.20
CA PHE A 624 -7.38 23.07 -2.90
C PHE A 624 -6.76 22.59 -4.22
N LEU A 625 -6.30 23.51 -5.08
CA LEU A 625 -5.67 23.15 -6.35
C LEU A 625 -4.40 22.31 -6.15
N LEU A 626 -3.61 22.60 -5.11
CA LEU A 626 -2.45 21.77 -4.77
C LEU A 626 -2.88 20.36 -4.36
N SER A 627 -3.95 20.20 -3.61
CA SER A 627 -4.45 18.91 -3.12
C SER A 627 -4.82 17.96 -4.26
N LEU A 628 -5.32 18.49 -5.38
CA LEU A 628 -5.74 17.69 -6.54
C LEU A 628 -4.59 16.90 -7.19
N ALA A 629 -3.37 17.44 -7.14
CA ALA A 629 -2.18 16.80 -7.68
C ALA A 629 -1.33 16.05 -6.62
N LYS A 630 -1.77 16.03 -5.35
CA LYS A 630 -1.00 15.48 -4.23
C LYS A 630 -1.50 14.09 -3.83
N SER A 631 -0.70 13.06 -4.08
CA SER A 631 -1.01 11.66 -3.75
C SER A 631 -0.28 11.12 -2.50
N SER A 632 0.48 11.96 -1.82
CA SER A 632 1.25 11.58 -0.63
C SER A 632 1.52 12.79 0.26
N GLN A 633 2.13 12.59 1.43
CA GLN A 633 2.58 13.70 2.29
C GLN A 633 3.63 14.61 1.64
N HIS A 634 4.22 14.22 0.50
CA HIS A 634 5.27 15.00 -0.16
C HIS A 634 4.68 15.94 -1.21
N ALA A 635 4.89 17.25 -1.02
CA ALA A 635 4.64 18.25 -2.04
C ALA A 635 5.88 18.37 -2.94
N THR A 636 5.81 17.77 -4.12
CA THR A 636 6.86 17.91 -5.15
C THR A 636 6.57 19.11 -6.05
N ARG A 637 7.51 19.51 -6.90
CA ARG A 637 7.27 20.53 -7.95
C ARG A 637 5.97 20.24 -8.73
N GLY A 638 5.74 18.98 -9.11
CA GLY A 638 4.57 18.56 -9.88
C GLY A 638 3.23 18.73 -9.16
N THR A 639 3.20 18.83 -7.82
CA THR A 639 1.95 19.07 -7.07
C THR A 639 1.41 20.48 -7.21
N TYR A 640 2.23 21.45 -7.70
CA TYR A 640 1.83 22.84 -7.92
C TYR A 640 1.30 23.10 -9.35
N ARG A 641 1.09 22.05 -10.15
CA ARG A 641 0.77 22.15 -11.58
C ARG A 641 -0.57 22.81 -11.91
N PHE A 642 -1.52 22.81 -11.00
CA PHE A 642 -2.85 23.38 -11.18
C PHE A 642 -3.01 24.78 -10.57
N ILE A 643 -1.99 25.27 -9.88
CA ILE A 643 -2.02 26.60 -9.26
C ILE A 643 -1.63 27.63 -10.31
N PRO A 644 -2.55 28.52 -10.73
CA PRO A 644 -2.24 29.57 -11.70
C PRO A 644 -1.39 30.66 -11.09
N MET A 645 -0.52 31.25 -11.89
CA MET A 645 0.24 32.43 -11.48
C MET A 645 -0.68 33.63 -11.31
N GLN A 646 -0.38 34.43 -10.30
CA GLN A 646 -1.04 35.71 -10.06
C GLN A 646 -0.05 36.85 -10.26
N ASP A 647 -0.55 38.07 -10.39
CA ASP A 647 0.26 39.28 -10.23
C ASP A 647 0.39 39.55 -8.72
N PHE A 648 1.61 39.41 -8.22
CA PHE A 648 1.93 39.65 -6.80
C PHE A 648 2.36 41.10 -6.51
N SER A 649 2.32 42.01 -7.50
CA SER A 649 2.53 43.41 -7.28
C SER A 649 1.32 44.06 -6.56
N ASN A 650 1.51 45.24 -5.99
CA ASN A 650 0.40 45.97 -5.39
C ASN A 650 -0.56 46.61 -6.41
N ASP A 651 -0.15 46.64 -7.68
CA ASP A 651 -0.94 47.20 -8.80
C ASP A 651 -1.72 46.11 -9.56
N GLY A 652 -1.69 44.87 -9.05
CA GLY A 652 -2.38 43.74 -9.64
C GLY A 652 -3.90 43.77 -9.43
N ASP A 653 -4.60 42.78 -9.99
CA ASP A 653 -6.07 42.62 -9.91
C ASP A 653 -6.55 42.04 -8.57
N ILE A 654 -5.66 41.64 -7.70
CA ILE A 654 -5.95 41.11 -6.36
C ILE A 654 -5.42 42.14 -5.31
N ASP A 655 -6.27 42.55 -4.41
CA ASP A 655 -5.87 43.31 -3.24
C ASP A 655 -5.26 42.42 -2.16
N TRP A 656 -3.95 42.42 -2.09
CA TRP A 656 -3.18 41.60 -1.14
C TRP A 656 -3.14 42.19 0.28
N SER A 657 -3.68 43.38 0.51
CA SER A 657 -3.66 44.06 1.82
C SER A 657 -4.77 43.55 2.78
N VAL A 658 -5.72 42.78 2.27
CA VAL A 658 -6.89 42.27 3.01
C VAL A 658 -6.63 40.88 3.62
N SER A 659 -7.60 40.36 4.35
CA SER A 659 -7.51 39.02 4.97
C SER A 659 -7.41 37.91 3.93
N THR A 660 -6.84 36.77 4.31
CA THR A 660 -6.74 35.58 3.43
C THR A 660 -8.11 35.12 2.92
N GLU A 661 -9.15 35.24 3.75
CA GLU A 661 -10.53 34.93 3.39
C GLU A 661 -11.09 35.89 2.33
N ASP A 662 -10.72 37.17 2.38
CA ASP A 662 -11.15 38.15 1.38
C ASP A 662 -10.32 38.03 0.09
N ILE A 663 -9.08 37.61 0.18
CA ILE A 663 -8.26 37.22 -0.99
C ILE A 663 -8.92 35.98 -1.68
N ASP A 664 -9.36 34.97 -0.91
CA ASP A 664 -10.08 33.83 -1.46
C ASP A 664 -11.35 34.26 -2.23
N LYS A 665 -12.16 35.19 -1.69
CA LYS A 665 -13.36 35.72 -2.39
C LYS A 665 -13.00 36.38 -3.72
N GLN A 666 -11.95 37.20 -3.76
CA GLN A 666 -11.48 37.81 -5.00
C GLN A 666 -11.04 36.77 -6.02
N LEU A 667 -10.35 35.70 -5.59
CA LEU A 667 -9.96 34.59 -6.45
C LEU A 667 -11.19 33.82 -6.96
N TYR A 668 -12.19 33.56 -6.11
CA TYR A 668 -13.43 32.88 -6.53
C TYR A 668 -14.17 33.71 -7.58
N GLU A 669 -14.27 35.02 -7.40
CA GLU A 669 -14.87 35.94 -8.38
C GLU A 669 -14.08 35.95 -9.69
N LYS A 670 -12.74 36.08 -9.62
CA LYS A 670 -11.84 36.06 -10.77
C LYS A 670 -12.03 34.80 -11.63
N TYR A 671 -12.14 33.63 -11.01
CA TYR A 671 -12.30 32.35 -11.70
C TYR A 671 -13.76 31.93 -11.92
N GLY A 672 -14.73 32.76 -11.54
CA GLY A 672 -16.15 32.51 -11.75
C GLY A 672 -16.67 31.31 -10.99
N LEU A 673 -16.17 31.08 -9.75
CA LEU A 673 -16.64 30.00 -8.87
C LEU A 673 -17.96 30.38 -8.22
N SER A 674 -18.89 29.43 -8.12
CA SER A 674 -20.15 29.63 -7.42
C SER A 674 -20.00 29.46 -5.91
N ASN A 675 -21.05 29.83 -5.16
CA ASN A 675 -21.06 29.64 -3.70
C ASN A 675 -21.04 28.15 -3.28
N GLU A 676 -21.46 27.24 -4.15
CA GLU A 676 -21.42 25.79 -3.89
C GLU A 676 -20.02 25.20 -4.16
N GLU A 677 -19.29 25.76 -5.10
CA GLU A 677 -17.90 25.39 -5.42
C GLU A 677 -16.91 25.97 -4.42
#